data_a557b1db4d59fd055a732a349ab7e1b6
#
_entry.id   a557b1db4d59fd055a732a349ab7e1b6
#
_cell.length_a   1.000
_cell.length_b   1.000
_cell.length_c   1.000
_cell.angle_alpha   90.00
_cell.angle_beta   90.00
_cell.angle_gamma   90.00
#
_symmetry.space_group_name_H-M   'P 1'
#
loop_
_entity.id
_entity.type
_entity.pdbx_description
1 polymer ?
#
loop_
_entity_poly.entity_id
_entity_poly.type
_entity_poly.pdbx_seq_one_letter_code
_entity_poly.pdbx_strand_id
1 'polypeptide(L)'
;MIDPRVRLAVFIWLAVALAAVPAAASETKKPFTIDAYFLVKSLQVADMTADGRWLAVSVSTPADRLSQDNTRYGDPTYIGPSQAELLVIETASGRSTSVFPGKRQFRSPTWSPDGKSLAYLDVRDGRFQIQVWHRESGKSEPFVLPKGRFIAEGFPLLWAPDGKTLYFAVRAPDWETKSAALFQGATSAPVIVMDTKDPFLQWDEVRRRSRLAIPAAWDIAARKMTELMPETPILSLRLTKDGTTLLYEKDVTEKTNYDVIGGTRNRLEAFPLPAGPSRVLLEPYEQRQLTWSRDRKTLAYSDKGNVFVMALEDKAPRQLTGEKESAAAAKDEAAKKTAEAAKKKAPTYGIVRFSPDGGLLLCTSARVEEEPPKDEPQARRPAPPRQYWLIDVRTGEKRMIHELPEEEDLRPDLQVVDWSPDGASLYFSTSAKDKYDRGLIRFDIASRSFTDLRRGSALTGRWRMSEDGTAFVFMESDGDHPDDLYTADPGFRSVRRLTDLNPWLADRALSHTELISYRDTDGKKLSGVLFFPANYEKGKTYPLITEVYENYFDNGFNGALNVLTSAGYAVLHPSVNLVTGYPGEAWAKGALAAVNKVIEMGVADPERLGIQGTSYGGYATVLLLTQTDRFKAAINNSGKVDMLSFYTQSPRLGVRNTHAPEKSQDRIGGTLWEYPERYLAHSAILRADRITTPLFCITGDLDPNVEAVQSQEIFYALRRLGKKCVWLRYTKGAHGGPNTPEERADMYKRMIDWYDTYLKAAKK
;
A
#
# COMPACT_ATOMS: atom_id res chain seq x y z
N MET A 1 49.89 -50.98 32.43
CA MET A 1 50.76 -49.88 32.80
C MET A 1 51.46 -49.45 31.47
N ILE A 2 51.06 -48.35 30.94
CA ILE A 2 51.56 -47.82 29.65
C ILE A 2 52.64 -46.79 29.99
N ASP A 3 53.80 -46.97 29.38
CA ASP A 3 55.04 -46.20 29.56
C ASP A 3 54.78 -44.66 29.47
N PRO A 4 55.22 -43.87 30.47
CA PRO A 4 55.01 -42.40 30.48
C PRO A 4 55.59 -41.66 29.31
N ARG A 5 56.56 -42.25 28.57
CA ARG A 5 57.19 -41.64 27.38
C ARG A 5 56.28 -41.60 26.14
N VAL A 6 55.25 -42.46 26.12
CA VAL A 6 54.29 -42.48 25.00
C VAL A 6 53.20 -41.40 25.18
N ARG A 7 52.92 -40.97 26.43
CA ARG A 7 51.95 -39.89 26.68
C ARG A 7 52.45 -38.49 26.30
N LEU A 8 53.74 -38.27 26.30
CA LEU A 8 54.33 -36.98 25.95
C LEU A 8 54.36 -36.73 24.41
N ALA A 9 54.52 -37.77 23.63
CA ALA A 9 54.54 -37.67 22.15
C ALA A 9 53.15 -37.44 21.57
N VAL A 10 52.06 -37.95 22.19
CA VAL A 10 50.69 -37.74 21.69
C VAL A 10 50.17 -36.32 22.03
N PHE A 11 50.60 -35.75 23.16
CA PHE A 11 50.24 -34.36 23.51
C PHE A 11 50.97 -33.29 22.68
N ILE A 12 52.19 -33.56 22.22
CA ILE A 12 52.96 -32.63 21.39
C ILE A 12 52.40 -32.62 19.94
N TRP A 13 51.89 -33.74 19.43
CA TRP A 13 51.23 -33.78 18.10
C TRP A 13 49.81 -33.17 18.07
N LEU A 14 49.08 -33.21 19.19
CA LEU A 14 47.78 -32.49 19.27
C LEU A 14 47.95 -30.98 19.44
N ALA A 15 49.05 -30.51 20.05
CA ALA A 15 49.30 -29.08 20.24
C ALA A 15 49.87 -28.40 18.97
N VAL A 16 50.50 -29.14 18.07
CA VAL A 16 51.00 -28.61 16.78
C VAL A 16 49.91 -28.64 15.69
N ALA A 17 48.88 -29.49 15.82
CA ALA A 17 47.74 -29.53 14.87
C ALA A 17 46.67 -28.43 15.09
N LEU A 18 46.72 -27.68 16.23
CA LEU A 18 45.82 -26.56 16.50
C LEU A 18 46.38 -25.17 16.13
N ALA A 19 47.58 -25.08 15.55
CA ALA A 19 48.25 -23.81 15.34
C ALA A 19 48.39 -23.38 13.85
N ALA A 20 47.51 -23.87 12.95
CA ALA A 20 47.50 -23.35 11.59
C ALA A 20 46.17 -23.66 10.87
N VAL A 21 45.06 -23.13 11.42
CA VAL A 21 43.98 -22.70 10.55
C VAL A 21 44.31 -21.25 10.22
N PRO A 22 44.66 -20.91 8.97
CA PRO A 22 44.72 -19.52 8.60
C PRO A 22 43.33 -18.99 8.83
N ALA A 23 43.18 -17.99 9.69
CA ALA A 23 42.00 -17.17 9.73
C ALA A 23 41.83 -16.67 8.29
N ALA A 24 40.88 -17.24 7.55
CA ALA A 24 40.46 -16.68 6.28
C ALA A 24 40.19 -15.21 6.57
N ALA A 25 41.03 -14.33 6.02
CA ALA A 25 40.82 -12.91 6.10
C ALA A 25 39.41 -12.72 5.56
N SER A 26 38.45 -12.37 6.44
CA SER A 26 37.10 -12.01 6.06
C SER A 26 37.26 -10.90 5.04
N GLU A 27 37.02 -11.21 3.75
CA GLU A 27 36.98 -10.17 2.73
C GLU A 27 36.04 -9.10 3.23
N THR A 28 36.57 -7.88 3.39
CA THR A 28 35.77 -6.75 3.87
C THR A 28 34.70 -6.49 2.84
N LYS A 29 33.44 -6.77 3.19
CA LYS A 29 32.28 -6.53 2.32
C LYS A 29 32.26 -5.08 1.87
N LYS A 30 31.87 -4.83 0.62
CA LYS A 30 31.79 -3.50 0.03
C LYS A 30 30.60 -2.71 0.65
N PRO A 31 30.71 -1.39 0.85
CA PRO A 31 29.58 -0.59 1.34
C PRO A 31 28.41 -0.62 0.35
N PHE A 32 27.19 -0.51 0.89
CA PHE A 32 25.98 -0.38 0.10
C PHE A 32 25.71 1.10 -0.19
N THR A 33 26.04 1.54 -1.41
CA THR A 33 25.94 2.95 -1.86
C THR A 33 24.59 3.25 -2.53
N ILE A 34 24.33 4.51 -2.85
CA ILE A 34 23.16 4.90 -3.63
C ILE A 34 23.17 4.27 -5.04
N ASP A 35 24.33 4.09 -5.65
CA ASP A 35 24.45 3.38 -6.94
C ASP A 35 24.06 1.91 -6.79
N ALA A 36 24.47 1.26 -5.69
CA ALA A 36 24.04 -0.09 -5.37
C ALA A 36 22.51 -0.17 -5.15
N TYR A 37 21.91 0.81 -4.48
CA TYR A 37 20.47 0.90 -4.33
C TYR A 37 19.72 0.89 -5.66
N PHE A 38 20.22 1.60 -6.68
CA PHE A 38 19.59 1.62 -8.00
C PHE A 38 19.70 0.30 -8.77
N LEU A 39 20.55 -0.61 -8.36
CA LEU A 39 20.69 -1.93 -8.97
C LEU A 39 19.79 -2.99 -8.35
N VAL A 40 19.20 -2.72 -7.18
CA VAL A 40 18.34 -3.69 -6.48
C VAL A 40 17.10 -3.98 -7.32
N LYS A 41 16.98 -5.20 -7.81
CA LYS A 41 15.80 -5.67 -8.53
C LYS A 41 14.70 -6.04 -7.55
N SER A 42 13.48 -5.64 -7.86
CA SER A 42 12.25 -6.09 -7.21
C SER A 42 11.29 -6.64 -8.23
N LEU A 43 10.43 -7.56 -7.83
CA LEU A 43 9.47 -8.20 -8.71
C LEU A 43 8.02 -7.99 -8.23
N GLN A 44 7.10 -8.12 -9.18
CA GLN A 44 5.66 -8.15 -8.92
C GLN A 44 5.02 -9.21 -9.80
N VAL A 45 4.26 -10.13 -9.21
CA VAL A 45 3.41 -11.06 -9.97
C VAL A 45 2.20 -10.28 -10.48
N ALA A 46 2.16 -10.04 -11.78
CA ALA A 46 1.07 -9.33 -12.44
C ALA A 46 -0.15 -10.25 -12.62
N ASP A 47 0.07 -11.46 -13.12
CA ASP A 47 -0.99 -12.44 -13.32
C ASP A 47 -0.46 -13.88 -13.24
N MET A 48 -1.37 -14.85 -13.08
CA MET A 48 -1.10 -16.28 -12.95
C MET A 48 -2.17 -17.07 -13.68
N THR A 49 -1.76 -18.11 -14.41
CA THR A 49 -2.73 -19.04 -15.04
C THR A 49 -3.59 -19.76 -13.99
N ALA A 50 -4.79 -20.18 -14.38
CA ALA A 50 -5.75 -20.81 -13.47
C ALA A 50 -5.18 -22.06 -12.76
N ASP A 51 -4.30 -22.80 -13.43
CA ASP A 51 -3.59 -23.98 -12.93
C ASP A 51 -2.28 -23.64 -12.17
N GLY A 52 -1.96 -22.37 -12.00
CA GLY A 52 -0.76 -21.93 -11.29
C GLY A 52 0.57 -22.24 -11.98
N ARG A 53 0.56 -22.77 -13.21
CA ARG A 53 1.78 -23.24 -13.91
C ARG A 53 2.62 -22.13 -14.49
N TRP A 54 2.00 -21.01 -14.86
CA TRP A 54 2.67 -19.88 -15.51
C TRP A 54 2.37 -18.57 -14.80
N LEU A 55 3.41 -17.83 -14.52
CA LEU A 55 3.33 -16.50 -13.89
C LEU A 55 3.79 -15.44 -14.88
N ALA A 56 3.03 -14.36 -15.00
CA ALA A 56 3.48 -13.13 -15.61
C ALA A 56 4.07 -12.22 -14.51
N VAL A 57 5.34 -11.89 -14.63
CA VAL A 57 6.09 -11.18 -13.57
C VAL A 57 6.76 -9.96 -14.16
N SER A 58 6.56 -8.79 -13.54
CA SER A 58 7.33 -7.58 -13.83
C SER A 58 8.54 -7.47 -12.91
N VAL A 59 9.70 -7.11 -13.47
CA VAL A 59 10.94 -6.90 -12.71
C VAL A 59 11.44 -5.49 -12.99
N SER A 60 11.66 -4.70 -11.94
CA SER A 60 12.13 -3.33 -12.02
C SER A 60 13.11 -3.00 -10.90
N THR A 61 13.84 -1.89 -11.05
CA THR A 61 14.73 -1.33 -10.04
C THR A 61 14.18 0.02 -9.52
N PRO A 62 14.72 0.58 -8.44
CA PRO A 62 14.37 1.94 -8.02
C PRO A 62 14.60 3.01 -9.11
N ALA A 63 15.64 2.84 -9.94
CA ALA A 63 15.89 3.74 -11.07
C ALA A 63 14.76 3.70 -12.12
N ASP A 64 14.23 2.53 -12.41
CA ASP A 64 13.14 2.34 -13.39
C ASP A 64 11.81 2.98 -12.94
N ARG A 65 11.61 3.13 -11.63
CA ARG A 65 10.42 3.74 -11.06
C ARG A 65 10.47 5.27 -11.00
N LEU A 66 11.64 5.84 -11.23
CA LEU A 66 11.80 7.28 -11.46
C LEU A 66 11.51 7.61 -12.93
N SER A 67 11.30 8.87 -13.25
CA SER A 67 10.97 9.35 -14.61
C SER A 67 9.64 8.80 -15.16
N GLN A 68 8.70 8.44 -14.27
CA GLN A 68 7.33 8.13 -14.67
C GLN A 68 6.63 9.39 -15.19
N ASP A 69 5.82 9.24 -16.24
CA ASP A 69 4.95 10.31 -16.72
C ASP A 69 3.70 10.40 -15.82
N ASN A 70 3.79 11.24 -14.81
CA ASN A 70 2.68 11.49 -13.87
C ASN A 70 1.88 12.75 -14.23
N THR A 71 2.12 13.34 -15.40
CA THR A 71 1.45 14.56 -15.88
C THR A 71 0.62 14.35 -17.14
N ARG A 72 0.58 13.13 -17.65
CA ARG A 72 -0.15 12.80 -18.88
C ARG A 72 -1.61 13.21 -18.75
N TYR A 73 -2.13 13.83 -19.80
CA TYR A 73 -3.50 14.32 -19.88
C TYR A 73 -3.85 15.42 -18.86
N GLY A 74 -2.88 15.90 -18.06
CA GLY A 74 -3.11 16.88 -17.02
C GLY A 74 -3.90 16.36 -15.80
N ASP A 75 -4.18 15.06 -15.73
CA ASP A 75 -4.82 14.46 -14.55
C ASP A 75 -3.79 14.36 -13.42
N PRO A 76 -3.97 15.06 -12.28
CA PRO A 76 -3.03 15.03 -11.16
C PRO A 76 -3.01 13.70 -10.42
N THR A 77 -3.99 12.82 -10.66
CA THR A 77 -4.04 11.48 -10.09
C THR A 77 -3.44 10.41 -10.99
N TYR A 78 -3.02 10.79 -12.23
CA TYR A 78 -2.42 9.87 -13.16
C TYR A 78 -1.04 9.41 -12.69
N ILE A 79 -0.83 8.10 -12.69
CA ILE A 79 0.48 7.49 -12.42
C ILE A 79 0.87 6.68 -13.65
N GLY A 80 1.90 7.14 -14.36
CA GLY A 80 2.46 6.46 -15.52
C GLY A 80 3.06 5.10 -15.16
N PRO A 81 3.11 4.12 -16.09
CA PRO A 81 3.85 2.89 -15.84
C PRO A 81 5.35 3.17 -15.75
N SER A 82 6.02 2.51 -14.82
CA SER A 82 7.48 2.47 -14.79
C SER A 82 8.03 1.56 -15.89
N GLN A 83 9.30 1.72 -16.22
CA GLN A 83 10.00 0.74 -17.03
C GLN A 83 10.20 -0.56 -16.24
N ALA A 84 9.98 -1.70 -16.89
CA ALA A 84 10.22 -3.01 -16.29
C ALA A 84 10.49 -4.07 -17.37
N GLU A 85 11.13 -5.16 -16.99
CA GLU A 85 11.14 -6.41 -17.74
C GLU A 85 9.82 -7.13 -17.50
N LEU A 86 9.22 -7.73 -18.53
CA LEU A 86 8.08 -8.64 -18.39
C LEU A 86 8.55 -10.06 -18.65
N LEU A 87 8.49 -10.88 -17.60
CA LEU A 87 8.93 -12.27 -17.64
C LEU A 87 7.74 -13.21 -17.48
N VAL A 88 7.81 -14.35 -18.12
CA VAL A 88 6.94 -15.50 -17.88
C VAL A 88 7.77 -16.57 -17.19
N ILE A 89 7.34 -16.97 -15.98
CA ILE A 89 8.02 -17.99 -15.17
C ILE A 89 7.17 -19.26 -15.11
N GLU A 90 7.80 -20.40 -15.40
CA GLU A 90 7.20 -21.73 -15.19
C GLU A 90 7.41 -22.15 -13.74
N THR A 91 6.32 -22.34 -12.98
CA THR A 91 6.42 -22.66 -11.55
C THR A 91 7.06 -24.02 -11.27
N ALA A 92 6.91 -24.99 -12.19
CA ALA A 92 7.47 -26.33 -12.05
C ALA A 92 8.99 -26.38 -12.18
N SER A 93 9.59 -25.54 -13.03
CA SER A 93 11.05 -25.52 -13.29
C SER A 93 11.77 -24.30 -12.76
N GLY A 94 11.07 -23.19 -12.53
CA GLY A 94 11.65 -21.87 -12.27
C GLY A 94 12.22 -21.19 -13.53
N ARG A 95 12.07 -21.82 -14.71
CA ARG A 95 12.57 -21.26 -15.96
C ARG A 95 11.78 -19.98 -16.31
N SER A 96 12.52 -18.91 -16.57
CA SER A 96 11.96 -17.64 -17.01
C SER A 96 12.17 -17.42 -18.52
N THR A 97 11.20 -16.77 -19.15
CA THR A 97 11.24 -16.36 -20.56
C THR A 97 10.83 -14.89 -20.64
N SER A 98 11.61 -14.08 -21.31
CA SER A 98 11.27 -12.67 -21.55
C SER A 98 10.19 -12.55 -22.62
N VAL A 99 9.13 -11.77 -22.34
CA VAL A 99 8.05 -11.49 -23.28
C VAL A 99 8.54 -10.53 -24.40
N PHE A 100 9.48 -9.66 -24.08
CA PHE A 100 10.15 -8.78 -25.01
C PHE A 100 11.58 -8.46 -24.53
N PRO A 101 12.51 -8.08 -25.40
CA PRO A 101 13.86 -7.78 -24.98
C PRO A 101 13.93 -6.47 -24.17
N GLY A 102 14.69 -6.50 -23.07
CA GLY A 102 14.97 -5.34 -22.21
C GLY A 102 13.76 -4.85 -21.42
N LYS A 103 13.83 -3.58 -21.01
CA LYS A 103 12.78 -2.92 -20.22
C LYS A 103 11.89 -2.07 -21.09
N ARG A 104 10.59 -2.04 -20.77
CA ARG A 104 9.58 -1.21 -21.39
C ARG A 104 8.58 -0.70 -20.37
N GLN A 105 7.84 0.33 -20.75
CA GLN A 105 6.65 0.76 -20.03
C GLN A 105 5.46 -0.06 -20.52
N PHE A 106 4.80 -0.78 -19.59
CA PHE A 106 3.63 -1.60 -19.91
C PHE A 106 2.65 -1.64 -18.73
N ARG A 107 1.42 -2.10 -18.99
CA ARG A 107 0.37 -2.30 -17.98
C ARG A 107 -0.43 -3.56 -18.24
N SER A 108 -1.10 -4.03 -17.18
CA SER A 108 -2.20 -5.00 -17.20
C SER A 108 -1.89 -6.30 -17.96
N PRO A 109 -0.74 -6.97 -17.76
CA PRO A 109 -0.55 -8.30 -18.30
C PRO A 109 -1.65 -9.22 -17.77
N THR A 110 -2.31 -9.98 -18.69
CA THR A 110 -3.38 -10.92 -18.32
C THR A 110 -3.34 -12.15 -19.22
N TRP A 111 -3.41 -13.33 -18.61
CA TRP A 111 -3.40 -14.59 -19.31
C TRP A 111 -4.74 -14.89 -19.99
N SER A 112 -4.67 -15.45 -21.19
CA SER A 112 -5.83 -16.11 -21.80
C SER A 112 -6.29 -17.30 -20.92
N PRO A 113 -7.58 -17.67 -20.95
CA PRO A 113 -8.11 -18.74 -20.09
C PRO A 113 -7.39 -20.09 -20.26
N ASP A 114 -6.86 -20.38 -21.45
CA ASP A 114 -6.08 -21.59 -21.76
C ASP A 114 -4.58 -21.50 -21.40
N GLY A 115 -4.13 -20.34 -20.89
CA GLY A 115 -2.74 -20.10 -20.51
C GLY A 115 -1.73 -20.08 -21.67
N LYS A 116 -2.19 -19.98 -22.92
CA LYS A 116 -1.30 -19.99 -24.11
C LYS A 116 -0.88 -18.60 -24.56
N SER A 117 -1.65 -17.57 -24.23
CA SER A 117 -1.41 -16.21 -24.64
C SER A 117 -1.45 -15.24 -23.47
N LEU A 118 -0.62 -14.18 -23.54
CA LEU A 118 -0.58 -13.10 -22.55
C LEU A 118 -0.87 -11.79 -23.26
N ALA A 119 -1.99 -11.14 -22.92
CA ALA A 119 -2.30 -9.81 -23.39
C ALA A 119 -1.71 -8.76 -22.44
N TYR A 120 -1.21 -7.65 -22.96
CA TYR A 120 -0.70 -6.54 -22.15
C TYR A 120 -0.78 -5.22 -22.94
N LEU A 121 -0.76 -4.11 -22.22
CA LEU A 121 -0.65 -2.77 -22.80
C LEU A 121 0.83 -2.37 -22.86
N ASP A 122 1.37 -2.16 -24.05
CA ASP A 122 2.74 -1.67 -24.29
C ASP A 122 2.69 -0.18 -24.63
N VAL A 123 3.66 0.60 -24.19
CA VAL A 123 3.79 2.02 -24.57
C VAL A 123 4.71 2.14 -25.78
N ARG A 124 4.16 2.60 -26.90
CA ARG A 124 4.87 2.85 -28.16
C ARG A 124 4.65 4.30 -28.59
N ASP A 125 5.71 5.01 -28.86
CA ASP A 125 5.67 6.41 -29.28
C ASP A 125 4.74 7.28 -28.40
N GLY A 126 4.82 7.07 -27.08
CA GLY A 126 4.01 7.75 -26.08
C GLY A 126 2.54 7.31 -26.00
N ARG A 127 2.12 6.27 -26.72
CA ARG A 127 0.75 5.76 -26.76
C ARG A 127 0.66 4.31 -26.29
N PHE A 128 -0.45 3.95 -25.69
CA PHE A 128 -0.72 2.56 -25.32
C PHE A 128 -1.24 1.78 -26.53
N GLN A 129 -0.69 0.57 -26.69
CA GLN A 129 -1.10 -0.39 -27.69
C GLN A 129 -1.28 -1.76 -27.02
N ILE A 130 -2.35 -2.49 -27.35
CA ILE A 130 -2.53 -3.87 -26.90
C ILE A 130 -1.59 -4.76 -27.68
N GLN A 131 -0.85 -5.61 -26.97
CA GLN A 131 -0.01 -6.68 -27.50
C GLN A 131 -0.54 -8.01 -26.98
N VAL A 132 -0.51 -9.06 -27.80
CA VAL A 132 -0.75 -10.42 -27.39
C VAL A 132 0.49 -11.24 -27.69
N TRP A 133 1.14 -11.70 -26.62
CA TRP A 133 2.29 -12.59 -26.71
C TRP A 133 1.83 -14.05 -26.67
N HIS A 134 2.35 -14.87 -27.58
CA HIS A 134 2.04 -16.30 -27.69
C HIS A 134 3.18 -17.11 -27.09
N ARG A 135 2.89 -17.87 -26.05
CA ARG A 135 3.88 -18.62 -25.26
C ARG A 135 4.65 -19.65 -26.08
N GLU A 136 3.98 -20.36 -26.97
CA GLU A 136 4.60 -21.41 -27.80
C GLU A 136 5.58 -20.86 -28.85
N SER A 137 5.24 -19.76 -29.48
CA SER A 137 6.07 -19.12 -30.52
C SER A 137 7.05 -18.09 -29.97
N GLY A 138 6.80 -17.56 -28.77
CA GLY A 138 7.56 -16.43 -28.19
C GLY A 138 7.34 -15.10 -28.92
N LYS A 139 6.33 -14.97 -29.80
CA LYS A 139 6.05 -13.79 -30.61
C LYS A 139 4.90 -12.98 -30.04
N SER A 140 4.98 -11.67 -30.17
CA SER A 140 3.89 -10.73 -29.85
C SER A 140 3.24 -10.19 -31.11
N GLU A 141 1.91 -10.05 -31.10
CA GLU A 141 1.12 -9.45 -32.16
C GLU A 141 0.39 -8.21 -31.63
N PRO A 142 0.47 -7.05 -32.32
CA PRO A 142 -0.24 -5.85 -31.94
C PRO A 142 -1.71 -5.86 -32.39
N PHE A 143 -2.57 -5.22 -31.61
CA PHE A 143 -3.90 -4.83 -32.05
C PHE A 143 -3.84 -3.49 -32.77
N VAL A 144 -4.34 -3.43 -34.00
CA VAL A 144 -4.40 -2.19 -34.79
C VAL A 144 -5.79 -1.58 -34.60
N LEU A 145 -5.87 -0.57 -33.75
CA LEU A 145 -7.12 0.13 -33.48
C LEU A 145 -7.58 0.93 -34.71
N PRO A 146 -8.90 1.15 -34.89
CA PRO A 146 -9.43 2.07 -35.87
C PRO A 146 -8.86 3.47 -35.68
N LYS A 147 -8.74 4.23 -36.84
CA LYS A 147 -8.24 5.60 -36.84
C LYS A 147 -9.01 6.48 -35.85
N GLY A 148 -8.29 7.22 -35.02
CA GLY A 148 -8.87 8.14 -34.04
C GLY A 148 -9.33 7.48 -32.73
N ARG A 149 -9.06 6.19 -32.54
CA ARG A 149 -9.29 5.51 -31.24
C ARG A 149 -7.98 5.34 -30.48
N PHE A 150 -8.04 5.53 -29.17
CA PHE A 150 -6.92 5.40 -28.25
C PHE A 150 -7.33 4.45 -27.11
N ILE A 151 -6.37 3.71 -26.54
CA ILE A 151 -6.63 2.88 -25.37
C ILE A 151 -6.93 3.77 -24.15
N ALA A 152 -7.97 3.41 -23.41
CA ALA A 152 -8.23 3.91 -22.07
C ALA A 152 -7.49 3.02 -21.07
N GLU A 153 -6.23 3.31 -20.80
CA GLU A 153 -5.25 2.47 -20.11
C GLU A 153 -5.53 2.24 -18.63
N GLY A 154 -6.46 2.99 -18.05
CA GLY A 154 -6.93 2.82 -16.67
C GLY A 154 -7.83 1.61 -16.45
N PHE A 155 -8.25 0.93 -17.55
CA PHE A 155 -9.16 -0.20 -17.50
C PHE A 155 -8.44 -1.53 -17.74
N PRO A 156 -8.93 -2.64 -17.16
CA PRO A 156 -8.32 -3.96 -17.35
C PRO A 156 -8.54 -4.49 -18.77
N LEU A 157 -7.66 -5.40 -19.19
CA LEU A 157 -7.87 -6.29 -20.32
C LEU A 157 -8.61 -7.54 -19.82
N LEU A 158 -9.75 -7.89 -20.42
CA LEU A 158 -10.59 -8.99 -19.95
C LEU A 158 -10.80 -10.00 -21.08
N TRP A 159 -10.26 -11.21 -20.91
CA TRP A 159 -10.49 -12.30 -21.85
C TRP A 159 -11.89 -12.90 -21.70
N ALA A 160 -12.57 -13.14 -22.81
CA ALA A 160 -13.71 -14.03 -22.83
C ALA A 160 -13.28 -15.45 -22.44
N PRO A 161 -14.16 -16.28 -21.82
CA PRO A 161 -13.82 -17.63 -21.38
C PRO A 161 -13.34 -18.56 -22.50
N ASP A 162 -13.80 -18.33 -23.72
CA ASP A 162 -13.40 -19.10 -24.90
C ASP A 162 -12.04 -18.67 -25.49
N GLY A 163 -11.41 -17.62 -24.96
CA GLY A 163 -10.15 -17.06 -25.43
C GLY A 163 -10.20 -16.39 -26.80
N LYS A 164 -11.39 -16.21 -27.39
CA LYS A 164 -11.54 -15.66 -28.76
C LYS A 164 -11.79 -14.16 -28.77
N THR A 165 -12.23 -13.59 -27.67
CA THR A 165 -12.53 -12.16 -27.56
C THR A 165 -11.76 -11.55 -26.39
N LEU A 166 -11.20 -10.36 -26.61
CA LEU A 166 -10.61 -9.52 -25.55
C LEU A 166 -11.45 -8.26 -25.40
N TYR A 167 -11.93 -8.02 -24.18
CA TYR A 167 -12.65 -6.80 -23.83
C TYR A 167 -11.70 -5.79 -23.19
N PHE A 168 -11.88 -4.51 -23.52
CA PHE A 168 -11.07 -3.40 -23.02
C PHE A 168 -11.86 -2.09 -23.16
N ALA A 169 -11.23 -0.95 -22.93
CA ALA A 169 -11.86 0.34 -23.14
C ALA A 169 -11.01 1.24 -24.06
N VAL A 170 -11.69 2.07 -24.87
CA VAL A 170 -11.08 3.07 -25.74
C VAL A 170 -11.63 4.45 -25.44
N ARG A 171 -10.98 5.48 -25.94
CA ARG A 171 -11.37 6.88 -25.83
C ARG A 171 -11.87 7.42 -27.15
N ALA A 172 -12.75 8.41 -27.08
CA ALA A 172 -13.24 9.16 -28.25
C ALA A 172 -12.10 9.89 -28.95
N PRO A 173 -12.23 10.19 -30.28
CA PRO A 173 -11.17 10.82 -31.07
C PRO A 173 -10.74 12.20 -30.54
N ASP A 174 -11.66 12.97 -29.97
CA ASP A 174 -11.45 14.32 -29.46
C ASP A 174 -11.10 14.37 -27.97
N TRP A 175 -10.96 13.19 -27.32
CA TRP A 175 -10.75 13.09 -25.87
C TRP A 175 -9.46 13.80 -25.42
N GLU A 176 -8.33 13.59 -26.13
CA GLU A 176 -7.04 14.21 -25.79
C GLU A 176 -7.10 15.74 -25.93
N THR A 177 -7.68 16.25 -27.04
CA THR A 177 -7.83 17.68 -27.25
C THR A 177 -8.68 18.36 -26.21
N LYS A 178 -9.81 17.74 -25.82
CA LYS A 178 -10.69 18.26 -24.78
C LYS A 178 -10.04 18.18 -23.39
N SER A 179 -9.26 17.14 -23.11
CA SER A 179 -8.51 17.01 -21.86
C SER A 179 -7.44 18.08 -21.73
N ALA A 180 -6.67 18.32 -22.80
CA ALA A 180 -5.68 19.38 -22.85
C ALA A 180 -6.30 20.77 -22.65
N ALA A 181 -7.45 21.03 -23.28
CA ALA A 181 -8.17 22.30 -23.13
C ALA A 181 -8.66 22.53 -21.70
N LEU A 182 -9.20 21.49 -21.04
CA LEU A 182 -9.59 21.57 -19.62
C LEU A 182 -8.39 21.84 -18.71
N PHE A 183 -7.28 21.13 -18.92
CA PHE A 183 -6.07 21.33 -18.15
C PHE A 183 -5.50 22.75 -18.32
N GLN A 184 -5.43 23.26 -19.56
CA GLN A 184 -5.02 24.63 -19.83
C GLN A 184 -5.95 25.65 -19.17
N GLY A 185 -7.26 25.42 -19.22
CA GLY A 185 -8.24 26.25 -18.54
C GLY A 185 -8.02 26.31 -17.02
N ALA A 186 -7.62 25.19 -16.41
CA ALA A 186 -7.36 25.10 -14.98
C ALA A 186 -6.01 25.67 -14.52
N THR A 187 -5.02 25.81 -15.44
CA THR A 187 -3.61 26.10 -15.06
C THR A 187 -3.00 27.31 -15.74
N SER A 188 -3.42 27.66 -16.95
CA SER A 188 -2.68 28.58 -17.82
C SER A 188 -3.57 29.61 -18.52
N ALA A 189 -4.89 29.64 -18.25
CA ALA A 189 -5.77 30.66 -18.80
C ALA A 189 -5.38 32.05 -18.26
N PRO A 190 -5.50 33.11 -19.06
CA PRO A 190 -5.17 34.47 -18.61
C PRO A 190 -5.99 34.93 -17.40
N VAL A 191 -7.22 34.41 -17.29
CA VAL A 191 -8.11 34.63 -16.13
C VAL A 191 -8.80 33.29 -15.83
N ILE A 192 -8.72 32.87 -14.57
CA ILE A 192 -9.41 31.68 -14.08
C ILE A 192 -10.50 32.15 -13.12
N VAL A 193 -11.76 31.88 -13.47
CA VAL A 193 -12.93 32.21 -12.64
C VAL A 193 -13.42 30.92 -11.99
N MET A 194 -13.62 30.97 -10.68
CA MET A 194 -14.20 29.87 -9.89
C MET A 194 -15.35 30.43 -9.07
N ASP A 195 -16.50 29.74 -9.08
CA ASP A 195 -17.65 30.05 -8.26
C ASP A 195 -17.92 28.89 -7.29
N THR A 196 -18.12 29.19 -6.01
CA THR A 196 -18.44 28.19 -4.98
C THR A 196 -19.79 27.50 -5.24
N LYS A 197 -20.62 28.04 -6.11
CA LYS A 197 -21.90 27.45 -6.54
C LYS A 197 -21.75 26.46 -7.69
N ASP A 198 -20.60 26.45 -8.38
CA ASP A 198 -20.35 25.48 -9.43
C ASP A 198 -20.39 24.06 -8.86
N PRO A 199 -21.10 23.13 -9.50
CA PRO A 199 -21.16 21.75 -9.02
C PRO A 199 -19.81 21.07 -9.03
N PHE A 200 -18.92 21.49 -9.95
CA PHE A 200 -17.55 21.01 -10.08
C PHE A 200 -16.60 22.16 -10.39
N LEU A 201 -15.47 22.17 -9.72
CA LEU A 201 -14.36 23.05 -10.08
C LEU A 201 -13.60 22.45 -11.28
N GLN A 202 -12.76 23.25 -11.93
CA GLN A 202 -12.02 22.84 -13.13
C GLN A 202 -11.19 21.57 -12.92
N TRP A 203 -10.54 21.42 -11.75
CA TRP A 203 -9.79 20.20 -11.42
C TRP A 203 -10.67 18.96 -11.24
N ASP A 204 -11.92 19.13 -10.81
CA ASP A 204 -12.90 18.06 -10.76
C ASP A 204 -13.25 17.61 -12.18
N GLU A 205 -13.44 18.55 -13.10
CA GLU A 205 -13.73 18.25 -14.50
C GLU A 205 -12.55 17.53 -15.18
N VAL A 206 -11.30 17.90 -14.91
CA VAL A 206 -10.11 17.20 -15.42
C VAL A 206 -10.14 15.72 -14.92
N ARG A 207 -10.40 15.47 -13.63
CA ARG A 207 -10.49 14.11 -13.10
C ARG A 207 -11.67 13.32 -13.65
N ARG A 208 -12.84 13.95 -13.78
CA ARG A 208 -14.03 13.31 -14.36
C ARG A 208 -13.83 12.89 -15.80
N ARG A 209 -13.10 13.70 -16.57
CA ARG A 209 -12.80 13.37 -17.94
C ARG A 209 -11.92 12.11 -18.09
N SER A 210 -11.03 11.84 -17.15
CA SER A 210 -10.20 10.62 -17.17
C SER A 210 -11.03 9.33 -17.07
N ARG A 211 -12.27 9.41 -16.55
CA ARG A 211 -13.21 8.28 -16.42
C ARG A 211 -14.04 8.02 -17.67
N LEU A 212 -14.08 8.95 -18.63
CA LEU A 212 -14.83 8.77 -19.88
C LEU A 212 -14.15 7.69 -20.74
N ALA A 213 -14.89 6.64 -21.06
CA ALA A 213 -14.41 5.52 -21.85
C ALA A 213 -15.53 4.85 -22.64
N ILE A 214 -15.16 4.18 -23.71
CA ILE A 214 -16.02 3.37 -24.56
C ILE A 214 -15.58 1.92 -24.41
N PRO A 215 -16.32 1.05 -23.72
CA PRO A 215 -16.08 -0.38 -23.71
C PRO A 215 -16.11 -0.97 -25.12
N ALA A 216 -15.14 -1.82 -25.42
CA ALA A 216 -14.97 -2.42 -26.73
C ALA A 216 -14.58 -3.90 -26.62
N ALA A 217 -14.90 -4.64 -27.65
CA ALA A 217 -14.51 -6.03 -27.85
C ALA A 217 -13.61 -6.15 -29.07
N TRP A 218 -12.56 -6.98 -28.96
CA TRP A 218 -11.71 -7.37 -30.08
C TRP A 218 -11.87 -8.86 -30.36
N ASP A 219 -12.32 -9.19 -31.55
CA ASP A 219 -12.30 -10.56 -32.07
C ASP A 219 -10.89 -10.90 -32.54
N ILE A 220 -10.28 -11.91 -31.90
CA ILE A 220 -8.88 -12.32 -32.16
C ILE A 220 -8.71 -12.85 -33.60
N ALA A 221 -9.64 -13.67 -34.08
CA ALA A 221 -9.55 -14.29 -35.40
C ALA A 221 -9.87 -13.31 -36.52
N ALA A 222 -10.94 -12.54 -36.37
CA ALA A 222 -11.35 -11.54 -37.36
C ALA A 222 -10.48 -10.28 -37.34
N ARG A 223 -9.67 -10.06 -36.30
CA ARG A 223 -8.86 -8.84 -36.06
C ARG A 223 -9.72 -7.56 -36.15
N LYS A 224 -10.89 -7.62 -35.54
CA LYS A 224 -11.88 -6.55 -35.64
C LYS A 224 -12.31 -6.05 -34.25
N MET A 225 -12.33 -4.74 -34.09
CA MET A 225 -12.90 -4.09 -32.90
C MET A 225 -14.38 -3.76 -33.12
N THR A 226 -15.16 -3.95 -32.06
CA THR A 226 -16.56 -3.53 -31.97
C THR A 226 -16.75 -2.73 -30.68
N GLU A 227 -17.29 -1.51 -30.78
CA GLU A 227 -17.69 -0.72 -29.61
C GLU A 227 -19.01 -1.29 -29.06
N LEU A 228 -19.09 -1.47 -27.74
CA LEU A 228 -20.22 -2.13 -27.08
C LEU A 228 -21.30 -1.15 -26.65
N MET A 229 -20.90 0.06 -26.27
CA MET A 229 -21.80 1.11 -25.79
C MET A 229 -21.21 2.50 -26.05
N PRO A 230 -21.99 3.58 -25.97
CA PRO A 230 -21.49 4.95 -26.07
C PRO A 230 -20.47 5.31 -24.98
N GLU A 231 -19.72 6.40 -25.19
CA GLU A 231 -18.80 6.97 -24.21
C GLU A 231 -19.54 7.19 -22.88
N THR A 232 -19.00 6.62 -21.81
CA THR A 232 -19.63 6.56 -20.49
C THR A 232 -18.59 6.81 -19.42
N PRO A 233 -18.89 7.56 -18.33
CA PRO A 233 -17.98 7.75 -17.21
C PRO A 233 -17.92 6.47 -16.36
N ILE A 234 -16.88 5.67 -16.56
CA ILE A 234 -16.69 4.35 -15.93
C ILE A 234 -15.60 4.43 -14.86
N LEU A 235 -15.82 3.76 -13.72
CA LEU A 235 -14.86 3.63 -12.63
C LEU A 235 -14.25 2.24 -12.57
N SER A 236 -15.03 1.20 -12.84
CA SER A 236 -14.56 -0.18 -12.86
C SER A 236 -15.24 -0.98 -13.97
N LEU A 237 -14.55 -2.00 -14.48
CA LEU A 237 -15.03 -2.87 -15.54
C LEU A 237 -14.70 -4.32 -15.18
N ARG A 238 -15.67 -5.23 -15.25
CA ARG A 238 -15.52 -6.66 -14.93
C ARG A 238 -16.35 -7.50 -15.90
N LEU A 239 -15.92 -8.73 -16.14
CA LEU A 239 -16.64 -9.71 -16.93
C LEU A 239 -17.10 -10.85 -16.03
N THR A 240 -18.36 -11.32 -16.15
CA THR A 240 -18.79 -12.58 -15.53
C THR A 240 -17.95 -13.74 -16.02
N LYS A 241 -17.79 -14.79 -15.21
CA LYS A 241 -16.90 -15.90 -15.54
C LYS A 241 -17.36 -16.69 -16.77
N ASP A 242 -18.65 -16.71 -17.05
CA ASP A 242 -19.21 -17.30 -18.28
C ASP A 242 -19.13 -16.38 -19.52
N GLY A 243 -18.67 -15.16 -19.35
CA GLY A 243 -18.49 -14.22 -20.45
C GLY A 243 -19.78 -13.59 -21.00
N THR A 244 -20.92 -13.79 -20.32
CA THR A 244 -22.23 -13.32 -20.82
C THR A 244 -22.56 -11.89 -20.46
N THR A 245 -21.90 -11.32 -19.46
CA THR A 245 -22.28 -10.01 -18.92
C THR A 245 -21.03 -9.18 -18.56
N LEU A 246 -21.02 -7.95 -19.03
CA LEU A 246 -20.05 -6.93 -18.62
C LEU A 246 -20.66 -6.13 -17.46
N LEU A 247 -19.96 -6.14 -16.33
CA LEU A 247 -20.33 -5.39 -15.12
C LEU A 247 -19.50 -4.12 -15.04
N TYR A 248 -20.12 -2.97 -14.79
CA TYR A 248 -19.39 -1.73 -14.64
C TYR A 248 -19.99 -0.79 -13.62
N GLU A 249 -19.14 -0.04 -12.92
CA GLU A 249 -19.55 1.05 -12.07
C GLU A 249 -19.52 2.35 -12.86
N LYS A 250 -20.64 3.03 -12.93
CA LYS A 250 -20.80 4.31 -13.61
C LYS A 250 -20.72 5.44 -12.58
N ASP A 251 -19.92 6.45 -12.87
CA ASP A 251 -19.88 7.70 -12.12
C ASP A 251 -21.15 8.52 -12.45
N VAL A 252 -22.00 8.71 -11.43
CA VAL A 252 -23.22 9.51 -11.52
C VAL A 252 -23.20 10.68 -10.56
N THR A 253 -22.03 11.16 -10.21
CA THR A 253 -21.81 12.31 -9.34
C THR A 253 -22.36 13.58 -10.00
N GLU A 254 -23.20 14.30 -9.29
CA GLU A 254 -23.81 15.56 -9.77
C GLU A 254 -23.04 16.80 -9.30
N LYS A 255 -22.36 16.71 -8.16
CA LYS A 255 -21.50 17.76 -7.59
C LYS A 255 -20.42 17.16 -6.71
N THR A 256 -19.33 17.90 -6.48
CA THR A 256 -18.26 17.48 -5.57
C THR A 256 -18.84 17.19 -4.17
N ASN A 257 -18.54 16.00 -3.65
CA ASN A 257 -18.95 15.60 -2.30
C ASN A 257 -17.74 15.58 -1.37
N TYR A 258 -17.71 16.48 -0.40
CA TYR A 258 -16.63 16.60 0.57
C TYR A 258 -16.68 15.55 1.69
N ASP A 259 -17.79 14.82 1.83
CA ASP A 259 -17.96 13.76 2.84
C ASP A 259 -17.36 12.43 2.44
N VAL A 260 -16.97 12.27 1.16
CA VAL A 260 -16.47 11.02 0.57
C VAL A 260 -15.10 11.23 -0.05
N ILE A 261 -14.11 10.47 0.38
CA ILE A 261 -12.70 10.65 -0.07
C ILE A 261 -12.53 10.58 -1.60
N GLY A 262 -13.27 9.72 -2.27
CA GLY A 262 -13.27 9.62 -3.74
C GLY A 262 -14.07 10.70 -4.44
N GLY A 263 -14.92 11.43 -3.71
CA GLY A 263 -15.81 12.45 -4.24
C GLY A 263 -16.82 11.93 -5.27
N THR A 264 -17.07 10.60 -5.35
CA THR A 264 -17.90 9.99 -6.38
C THR A 264 -19.14 9.31 -5.82
N ARG A 265 -20.22 9.42 -6.57
CA ARG A 265 -21.45 8.65 -6.41
C ARG A 265 -21.56 7.67 -7.56
N ASN A 266 -21.62 6.38 -7.24
CA ASN A 266 -21.47 5.29 -8.20
C ASN A 266 -22.79 4.56 -8.40
N ARG A 267 -23.04 4.08 -9.60
CA ARG A 267 -24.16 3.20 -9.93
C ARG A 267 -23.62 1.93 -10.59
N LEU A 268 -24.00 0.76 -10.09
CA LEU A 268 -23.59 -0.51 -10.69
C LEU A 268 -24.56 -0.92 -11.79
N GLU A 269 -24.02 -1.21 -12.96
CA GLU A 269 -24.80 -1.63 -14.14
C GLU A 269 -24.25 -2.94 -14.73
N ALA A 270 -25.13 -3.70 -15.36
CA ALA A 270 -24.86 -4.92 -16.12
C ALA A 270 -25.22 -4.72 -17.58
N PHE A 271 -24.28 -5.01 -18.48
CA PHE A 271 -24.47 -4.98 -19.93
C PHE A 271 -24.41 -6.40 -20.47
N PRO A 272 -25.50 -6.94 -21.06
CA PRO A 272 -25.50 -8.27 -21.67
C PRO A 272 -24.64 -8.30 -22.93
N LEU A 273 -23.83 -9.32 -23.08
CA LEU A 273 -22.95 -9.51 -24.25
C LEU A 273 -23.56 -10.50 -25.25
N PRO A 274 -23.38 -10.27 -26.56
CA PRO A 274 -22.56 -9.22 -27.19
C PRO A 274 -23.27 -7.87 -27.34
N ALA A 275 -24.58 -7.80 -27.08
CA ALA A 275 -25.40 -6.60 -27.23
C ALA A 275 -26.66 -6.65 -26.37
N GLY A 276 -27.17 -5.48 -26.01
CA GLY A 276 -28.43 -5.32 -25.26
C GLY A 276 -28.43 -4.03 -24.47
N PRO A 277 -29.55 -3.65 -23.86
CA PRO A 277 -29.59 -2.49 -22.97
C PRO A 277 -28.90 -2.81 -21.63
N SER A 278 -28.17 -1.84 -21.09
CA SER A 278 -27.67 -1.92 -19.72
C SER A 278 -28.81 -1.96 -18.71
N ARG A 279 -28.64 -2.75 -17.67
CA ARG A 279 -29.56 -2.84 -16.55
C ARG A 279 -28.89 -2.35 -15.27
N VAL A 280 -29.57 -1.49 -14.53
CA VAL A 280 -29.12 -1.05 -13.21
C VAL A 280 -29.24 -2.22 -12.22
N LEU A 281 -28.15 -2.54 -11.53
CA LEU A 281 -28.10 -3.53 -10.46
C LEU A 281 -28.22 -2.88 -9.10
N LEU A 282 -27.44 -1.82 -8.87
CA LEU A 282 -27.53 -1.02 -7.65
C LEU A 282 -27.74 0.44 -8.02
N GLU A 283 -28.76 1.05 -7.38
CA GLU A 283 -28.97 2.49 -7.43
C GLU A 283 -27.79 3.25 -6.82
N PRO A 284 -27.66 4.55 -7.11
CA PRO A 284 -26.46 5.30 -6.73
C PRO A 284 -26.08 5.17 -5.25
N TYR A 285 -24.84 4.84 -5.01
CA TYR A 285 -24.22 4.67 -3.69
C TYR A 285 -22.86 5.40 -3.62
N GLU A 286 -22.44 5.67 -2.40
CA GLU A 286 -21.13 6.25 -2.09
C GLU A 286 -20.25 5.19 -1.44
N GLN A 287 -18.96 5.12 -1.84
CA GLN A 287 -17.90 4.28 -1.23
C GLN A 287 -18.37 2.94 -0.64
N ARG A 288 -18.88 2.06 -1.49
CA ARG A 288 -19.30 0.73 -1.07
C ARG A 288 -18.33 -0.33 -1.60
N GLN A 289 -17.77 -1.14 -0.72
CA GLN A 289 -16.96 -2.28 -1.16
C GLN A 289 -17.89 -3.39 -1.65
N LEU A 290 -17.77 -3.70 -2.94
CA LEU A 290 -18.54 -4.75 -3.59
C LEU A 290 -17.72 -6.04 -3.62
N THR A 291 -18.23 -7.10 -3.00
CA THR A 291 -17.61 -8.43 -2.98
C THR A 291 -18.40 -9.35 -3.90
N TRP A 292 -17.72 -10.05 -4.80
CA TRP A 292 -18.33 -10.91 -5.82
C TRP A 292 -18.08 -12.38 -5.54
N SER A 293 -19.07 -13.24 -5.83
CA SER A 293 -18.88 -14.68 -5.94
C SER A 293 -17.85 -15.00 -7.03
N ARG A 294 -17.29 -16.22 -6.99
CA ARG A 294 -16.22 -16.65 -7.93
C ARG A 294 -16.64 -16.54 -9.39
N ASP A 295 -17.91 -16.86 -9.69
CA ASP A 295 -18.51 -16.75 -11.02
C ASP A 295 -18.91 -15.30 -11.40
N ARG A 296 -18.85 -14.37 -10.43
CA ARG A 296 -19.28 -12.96 -10.55
C ARG A 296 -20.77 -12.79 -10.91
N LYS A 297 -21.59 -13.76 -10.50
CA LYS A 297 -23.04 -13.69 -10.68
C LYS A 297 -23.79 -13.28 -9.42
N THR A 298 -23.14 -13.34 -8.25
CA THR A 298 -23.71 -12.90 -6.99
C THR A 298 -22.81 -11.84 -6.37
N LEU A 299 -23.43 -10.76 -5.93
CA LEU A 299 -22.81 -9.62 -5.28
C LEU A 299 -23.17 -9.60 -3.80
N ALA A 300 -22.21 -9.26 -2.94
CA ALA A 300 -22.46 -8.92 -1.54
C ALA A 300 -21.80 -7.59 -1.19
N TYR A 301 -22.44 -6.84 -0.29
CA TYR A 301 -21.92 -5.59 0.24
C TYR A 301 -22.44 -5.32 1.66
N SER A 302 -21.70 -4.51 2.41
CA SER A 302 -22.15 -4.00 3.71
C SER A 302 -22.72 -2.59 3.56
N ASP A 303 -23.85 -2.34 4.22
CA ASP A 303 -24.42 -1.02 4.37
C ASP A 303 -24.89 -0.83 5.81
N LYS A 304 -24.42 0.25 6.46
CA LYS A 304 -24.70 0.56 7.87
C LYS A 304 -24.50 -0.66 8.81
N GLY A 305 -23.44 -1.44 8.54
CA GLY A 305 -23.09 -2.63 9.32
C GLY A 305 -23.90 -3.90 9.02
N ASN A 306 -24.88 -3.84 8.11
CA ASN A 306 -25.64 -5.00 7.67
C ASN A 306 -25.13 -5.53 6.34
N VAL A 307 -25.24 -6.85 6.15
CA VAL A 307 -24.83 -7.56 4.94
C VAL A 307 -26.02 -7.71 4.01
N PHE A 308 -25.79 -7.36 2.75
CA PHE A 308 -26.74 -7.52 1.66
C PHE A 308 -26.15 -8.42 0.58
N VAL A 309 -26.99 -9.20 -0.09
CA VAL A 309 -26.64 -10.00 -1.25
C VAL A 309 -27.64 -9.79 -2.39
N MET A 310 -27.16 -9.95 -3.63
CA MET A 310 -27.97 -9.82 -4.83
C MET A 310 -27.39 -10.71 -5.93
N ALA A 311 -28.19 -11.60 -6.51
CA ALA A 311 -27.84 -12.26 -7.76
C ALA A 311 -28.09 -11.31 -8.94
N LEU A 312 -27.42 -11.55 -10.08
CA LEU A 312 -27.60 -10.68 -11.25
C LEU A 312 -29.05 -10.64 -11.72
N GLU A 313 -29.81 -11.71 -11.57
CA GLU A 313 -31.22 -11.80 -11.99
C GLU A 313 -32.19 -11.16 -11.00
N ASP A 314 -31.74 -10.86 -9.78
CA ASP A 314 -32.59 -10.28 -8.74
C ASP A 314 -33.02 -8.85 -9.11
N LYS A 315 -34.21 -8.49 -8.67
CA LYS A 315 -34.74 -7.13 -8.84
C LYS A 315 -34.25 -6.15 -7.77
N ALA A 316 -33.87 -6.67 -6.60
CA ALA A 316 -33.40 -5.89 -5.47
C ALA A 316 -32.49 -6.70 -4.56
N PRO A 317 -31.56 -6.06 -3.83
CA PRO A 317 -30.71 -6.71 -2.85
C PRO A 317 -31.54 -7.29 -1.68
N ARG A 318 -31.10 -8.43 -1.17
CA ARG A 318 -31.68 -9.07 0.01
C ARG A 318 -30.78 -8.88 1.22
N GLN A 319 -31.35 -8.40 2.32
CA GLN A 319 -30.63 -8.23 3.58
C GLN A 319 -30.46 -9.59 4.28
N LEU A 320 -29.24 -9.91 4.72
CA LEU A 320 -28.88 -11.14 5.43
C LEU A 320 -28.76 -10.96 6.94
N THR A 321 -28.36 -9.77 7.40
CA THR A 321 -28.10 -9.51 8.83
C THR A 321 -28.88 -8.28 9.30
N GLY A 322 -29.07 -8.17 10.62
CA GLY A 322 -29.87 -7.13 11.24
C GLY A 322 -31.37 -7.43 11.21
N GLU A 323 -32.15 -6.61 11.92
CA GLU A 323 -33.62 -6.68 11.85
C GLU A 323 -34.06 -6.16 10.48
N LYS A 324 -34.93 -6.92 9.82
CA LYS A 324 -35.61 -6.41 8.62
C LYS A 324 -36.40 -5.16 9.03
N GLU A 325 -36.15 -4.04 8.35
CA GLU A 325 -37.00 -2.87 8.54
C GLU A 325 -38.46 -3.32 8.26
N SER A 326 -39.21 -3.52 9.32
CA SER A 326 -40.67 -3.69 9.15
C SER A 326 -41.19 -2.40 8.55
N ALA A 327 -41.88 -2.49 7.42
CA ALA A 327 -42.49 -1.36 6.73
C ALA A 327 -43.57 -0.62 7.60
N ALA A 328 -43.79 -1.06 8.82
CA ALA A 328 -44.53 -0.34 9.84
C ALA A 328 -43.62 0.71 10.47
N ALA A 329 -43.54 1.90 9.84
CA ALA A 329 -43.00 3.08 10.48
C ALA A 329 -43.64 3.23 11.87
N ALA A 330 -42.85 3.01 12.93
CA ALA A 330 -43.28 3.29 14.28
C ALA A 330 -43.72 4.76 14.35
N LYS A 331 -44.99 5.00 14.57
CA LYS A 331 -45.60 6.35 14.67
C LYS A 331 -45.24 7.02 16.01
N ASP A 332 -44.51 6.34 16.89
CA ASP A 332 -44.18 6.80 18.23
C ASP A 332 -42.68 7.09 18.37
N GLU A 333 -42.34 8.26 18.86
CA GLU A 333 -40.95 8.75 19.05
C GLU A 333 -40.20 7.94 20.11
N ALA A 334 -40.89 7.36 21.08
CA ALA A 334 -40.28 6.43 22.06
C ALA A 334 -39.90 5.11 21.44
N ALA A 335 -40.68 4.57 20.50
CA ALA A 335 -40.35 3.39 19.72
C ALA A 335 -39.16 3.65 18.75
N LYS A 336 -39.07 4.87 18.18
CA LYS A 336 -37.89 5.27 17.38
C LYS A 336 -36.60 5.29 18.21
N LYS A 337 -36.62 5.89 19.41
CA LYS A 337 -35.47 5.91 20.33
C LYS A 337 -35.06 4.50 20.78
N THR A 338 -36.01 3.63 21.05
CA THR A 338 -35.75 2.23 21.43
C THR A 338 -35.14 1.44 20.25
N ALA A 339 -35.67 1.65 19.04
CA ALA A 339 -35.10 1.04 17.82
C ALA A 339 -33.71 1.59 17.46
N GLU A 340 -33.47 2.89 17.68
CA GLU A 340 -32.13 3.46 17.52
C GLU A 340 -31.12 2.94 18.57
N ALA A 341 -31.55 2.78 19.81
CA ALA A 341 -30.73 2.17 20.87
C ALA A 341 -30.46 0.69 20.59
N ALA A 342 -31.40 -0.07 20.05
CA ALA A 342 -31.21 -1.44 19.61
C ALA A 342 -30.27 -1.54 18.40
N LYS A 343 -30.36 -0.62 17.42
CA LYS A 343 -29.44 -0.50 16.29
C LYS A 343 -28.01 -0.22 16.74
N LYS A 344 -27.79 0.58 17.79
CA LYS A 344 -26.48 0.85 18.37
C LYS A 344 -25.86 -0.37 19.07
N LYS A 345 -26.66 -1.33 19.52
CA LYS A 345 -26.22 -2.57 20.20
C LYS A 345 -26.10 -3.77 19.26
N ALA A 346 -26.41 -3.65 17.98
CA ALA A 346 -26.30 -4.76 17.03
C ALA A 346 -24.87 -4.89 16.48
N PRO A 347 -24.32 -6.14 16.32
CA PRO A 347 -23.02 -6.32 15.72
C PRO A 347 -23.01 -5.86 14.26
N THR A 348 -21.94 -5.15 13.87
CA THR A 348 -21.70 -4.74 12.49
C THR A 348 -20.82 -5.76 11.79
N TYR A 349 -21.17 -6.12 10.56
CA TYR A 349 -20.45 -7.12 9.78
C TYR A 349 -19.70 -6.49 8.60
N GLY A 350 -18.39 -6.77 8.53
CA GLY A 350 -17.56 -6.50 7.35
C GLY A 350 -17.43 -7.77 6.50
N ILE A 351 -17.72 -7.67 5.20
CA ILE A 351 -17.62 -8.81 4.29
C ILE A 351 -16.16 -9.00 3.89
N VAL A 352 -15.66 -10.24 3.93
CA VAL A 352 -14.32 -10.60 3.50
C VAL A 352 -14.37 -11.28 2.13
N ARG A 353 -15.11 -12.40 2.00
CA ARG A 353 -15.11 -13.20 0.77
C ARG A 353 -16.24 -14.21 0.72
N PHE A 354 -16.71 -14.56 -0.48
CA PHE A 354 -17.55 -15.74 -0.71
C PHE A 354 -16.75 -17.04 -0.58
N SER A 355 -17.43 -18.13 -0.18
CA SER A 355 -16.94 -19.50 -0.40
C SER A 355 -16.82 -19.81 -1.90
N PRO A 356 -16.01 -20.82 -2.29
CA PRO A 356 -15.82 -21.17 -3.70
C PRO A 356 -17.11 -21.50 -4.47
N ASP A 357 -18.08 -22.11 -3.80
CA ASP A 357 -19.39 -22.46 -4.34
C ASP A 357 -20.41 -21.30 -4.28
N GLY A 358 -20.04 -20.18 -3.65
CA GLY A 358 -20.90 -19.00 -3.47
C GLY A 358 -22.00 -19.17 -2.41
N GLY A 359 -22.05 -20.30 -1.70
CA GLY A 359 -23.08 -20.60 -0.71
C GLY A 359 -22.89 -19.92 0.64
N LEU A 360 -21.67 -19.57 0.99
CA LEU A 360 -21.32 -18.92 2.25
C LEU A 360 -20.59 -17.59 2.03
N LEU A 361 -20.79 -16.67 2.96
CA LEU A 361 -19.99 -15.44 3.10
C LEU A 361 -19.13 -15.54 4.36
N LEU A 362 -17.83 -15.37 4.21
CA LEU A 362 -16.96 -15.08 5.33
C LEU A 362 -17.05 -13.61 5.66
N CYS A 363 -17.42 -13.32 6.92
CA CYS A 363 -17.55 -11.97 7.45
C CYS A 363 -16.71 -11.82 8.71
N THR A 364 -16.35 -10.59 9.03
CA THR A 364 -15.78 -10.21 10.32
C THR A 364 -16.73 -9.30 11.05
N SER A 365 -16.71 -9.38 12.38
CA SER A 365 -17.42 -8.49 13.28
C SER A 365 -16.52 -8.17 14.47
N ALA A 366 -16.89 -7.16 15.25
CA ALA A 366 -16.36 -6.94 16.58
C ALA A 366 -17.47 -7.19 17.60
N ARG A 367 -17.09 -7.65 18.82
CA ARG A 367 -18.06 -7.75 19.92
C ARG A 367 -18.59 -6.35 20.23
N VAL A 368 -19.90 -6.24 20.43
CA VAL A 368 -20.52 -4.97 20.83
C VAL A 368 -20.26 -4.75 22.32
N GLU A 369 -19.58 -3.68 22.65
CA GLU A 369 -19.35 -3.24 24.02
C GLU A 369 -20.37 -2.17 24.41
N GLU A 370 -20.73 -2.09 25.70
CA GLU A 370 -21.55 -1.00 26.23
C GLU A 370 -20.74 0.31 26.19
N GLU A 371 -21.37 1.38 25.66
CA GLU A 371 -20.76 2.70 25.71
C GLU A 371 -20.49 3.10 27.15
N PRO A 372 -19.27 3.57 27.48
CA PRO A 372 -18.97 4.04 28.82
C PRO A 372 -19.84 5.25 29.19
N PRO A 373 -20.12 5.47 30.47
CA PRO A 373 -20.78 6.69 30.92
C PRO A 373 -20.06 7.93 30.40
N LYS A 374 -20.82 8.94 29.95
CA LYS A 374 -20.27 10.16 29.31
C LYS A 374 -19.31 10.97 30.20
N ASP A 375 -19.34 10.72 31.49
CA ASP A 375 -18.60 11.49 32.50
C ASP A 375 -17.29 10.81 32.97
N GLU A 376 -16.95 9.61 32.47
CA GLU A 376 -15.65 9.00 32.73
C GLU A 376 -14.59 9.51 31.75
N PRO A 377 -13.36 9.86 32.26
CA PRO A 377 -12.23 10.12 31.36
C PRO A 377 -12.10 8.96 30.41
N GLN A 378 -12.12 9.18 29.10
CA GLN A 378 -11.99 8.17 28.08
C GLN A 378 -10.57 7.56 28.13
N ALA A 379 -10.29 6.76 29.15
CA ALA A 379 -9.17 5.83 29.11
C ALA A 379 -9.42 4.92 27.89
N ARG A 380 -8.49 4.92 26.93
CA ARG A 380 -8.60 4.13 25.71
C ARG A 380 -8.78 2.66 26.05
N ARG A 381 -10.01 2.16 25.96
CA ARG A 381 -10.28 0.72 26.08
C ARG A 381 -9.64 0.00 24.88
N PRO A 382 -9.07 -1.19 25.06
CA PRO A 382 -8.64 -2.03 23.95
C PRO A 382 -9.81 -2.25 22.99
N ALA A 383 -9.56 -2.24 21.69
CA ALA A 383 -10.60 -2.59 20.73
C ALA A 383 -11.11 -4.01 21.03
N PRO A 384 -12.42 -4.28 20.90
CA PRO A 384 -12.95 -5.61 21.15
C PRO A 384 -12.34 -6.66 20.20
N PRO A 385 -12.29 -7.94 20.60
CA PRO A 385 -11.75 -9.00 19.75
C PRO A 385 -12.51 -9.10 18.43
N ARG A 386 -11.76 -9.28 17.33
CA ARG A 386 -12.34 -9.56 16.02
C ARG A 386 -12.89 -10.98 16.01
N GLN A 387 -14.12 -11.12 15.52
CA GLN A 387 -14.81 -12.38 15.31
C GLN A 387 -14.89 -12.70 13.82
N TYR A 388 -14.81 -13.98 13.48
CA TYR A 388 -14.97 -14.50 12.12
C TYR A 388 -16.25 -15.32 12.04
N TRP A 389 -17.09 -15.00 11.06
CA TRP A 389 -18.42 -15.55 10.90
C TRP A 389 -18.60 -16.13 9.50
N LEU A 390 -19.30 -17.25 9.40
CA LEU A 390 -19.90 -17.73 8.16
C LEU A 390 -21.37 -17.40 8.14
N ILE A 391 -21.83 -16.78 7.06
CA ILE A 391 -23.23 -16.43 6.84
C ILE A 391 -23.70 -17.19 5.60
N ASP A 392 -24.72 -18.02 5.74
CA ASP A 392 -25.36 -18.73 4.64
C ASP A 392 -26.04 -17.70 3.71
N VAL A 393 -25.64 -17.72 2.45
CA VAL A 393 -26.11 -16.73 1.46
C VAL A 393 -27.60 -16.89 1.18
N ARG A 394 -28.16 -18.08 1.29
CA ARG A 394 -29.56 -18.36 1.02
C ARG A 394 -30.46 -18.07 2.21
N THR A 395 -30.07 -18.53 3.41
CA THR A 395 -30.93 -18.45 4.62
C THR A 395 -30.65 -17.23 5.49
N GLY A 396 -29.41 -16.69 5.45
CA GLY A 396 -28.93 -15.67 6.39
C GLY A 396 -28.50 -16.24 7.74
N GLU A 397 -28.49 -17.58 7.91
CA GLU A 397 -28.02 -18.23 9.13
C GLU A 397 -26.54 -17.88 9.36
N LYS A 398 -26.23 -17.53 10.63
CA LYS A 398 -24.90 -17.07 11.03
C LYS A 398 -24.25 -18.07 11.95
N ARG A 399 -22.99 -18.40 11.70
CA ARG A 399 -22.17 -19.25 12.55
C ARG A 399 -20.82 -18.59 12.81
N MET A 400 -20.52 -18.30 14.07
CA MET A 400 -19.17 -17.85 14.46
C MET A 400 -18.22 -19.05 14.36
N ILE A 401 -17.09 -18.87 13.69
CA ILE A 401 -16.08 -19.93 13.50
C ILE A 401 -14.85 -19.69 14.35
N HIS A 402 -14.50 -18.43 14.62
CA HIS A 402 -13.33 -18.06 15.41
C HIS A 402 -13.47 -16.66 16.01
N GLU A 403 -12.86 -16.45 17.17
CA GLU A 403 -12.72 -15.16 17.85
C GLU A 403 -11.27 -14.99 18.29
N LEU A 404 -10.69 -13.80 18.07
CA LEU A 404 -9.34 -13.49 18.55
C LEU A 404 -9.29 -13.40 20.08
N PRO A 405 -8.12 -13.58 20.70
CA PRO A 405 -7.95 -13.45 22.16
C PRO A 405 -8.43 -12.12 22.72
N GLU A 406 -8.87 -12.10 23.97
CA GLU A 406 -9.27 -10.88 24.69
C GLU A 406 -8.09 -9.92 24.87
N GLU A 407 -6.90 -10.45 25.19
CA GLU A 407 -5.71 -9.65 25.42
C GLU A 407 -5.16 -9.13 24.10
N GLU A 408 -5.18 -7.79 23.91
CA GLU A 408 -4.77 -7.11 22.68
C GLU A 408 -3.35 -7.50 22.23
N ASP A 409 -2.42 -7.63 23.18
CA ASP A 409 -1.01 -7.96 22.92
C ASP A 409 -0.82 -9.41 22.41
N LEU A 410 -1.77 -10.32 22.69
CA LEU A 410 -1.76 -11.70 22.23
C LEU A 410 -2.47 -11.92 20.89
N ARG A 411 -3.18 -10.90 20.37
CA ARG A 411 -3.91 -11.00 19.10
C ARG A 411 -2.95 -10.97 17.92
N PRO A 412 -2.80 -12.07 17.17
CA PRO A 412 -2.07 -12.01 15.92
C PRO A 412 -2.85 -11.15 14.92
N ASP A 413 -2.13 -10.54 13.96
CA ASP A 413 -2.78 -10.04 12.76
C ASP A 413 -3.12 -11.23 11.87
N LEU A 414 -4.41 -11.47 11.65
CA LEU A 414 -4.93 -12.51 10.77
C LEU A 414 -5.61 -11.88 9.56
N GLN A 415 -5.07 -12.16 8.38
CA GLN A 415 -5.67 -11.72 7.12
C GLN A 415 -6.02 -12.94 6.25
N VAL A 416 -7.24 -12.98 5.75
CA VAL A 416 -7.70 -14.07 4.88
C VAL A 416 -6.98 -14.01 3.55
N VAL A 417 -6.29 -15.08 3.20
CA VAL A 417 -5.64 -15.27 1.90
C VAL A 417 -6.63 -15.84 0.89
N ASP A 418 -7.17 -17.02 1.17
CA ASP A 418 -8.19 -17.67 0.33
C ASP A 418 -8.92 -18.82 1.06
N TRP A 419 -9.91 -19.39 0.37
CA TRP A 419 -10.55 -20.67 0.70
C TRP A 419 -9.82 -21.82 0.01
N SER A 420 -9.83 -23.02 0.62
CA SER A 420 -9.56 -24.22 -0.13
C SER A 420 -10.65 -24.44 -1.20
N PRO A 421 -10.33 -25.04 -2.38
CA PRO A 421 -11.31 -25.20 -3.47
C PRO A 421 -12.56 -25.97 -3.08
N ASP A 422 -12.45 -26.91 -2.14
CA ASP A 422 -13.55 -27.69 -1.58
C ASP A 422 -14.40 -26.95 -0.54
N GLY A 423 -13.98 -25.73 -0.17
CA GLY A 423 -14.66 -24.92 0.84
C GLY A 423 -14.48 -25.42 2.29
N ALA A 424 -13.68 -26.46 2.53
CA ALA A 424 -13.52 -27.05 3.86
C ALA A 424 -12.58 -26.26 4.78
N SER A 425 -11.66 -25.49 4.21
CA SER A 425 -10.64 -24.74 4.95
C SER A 425 -10.50 -23.29 4.48
N LEU A 426 -9.96 -22.46 5.37
CA LEU A 426 -9.54 -21.09 5.10
C LEU A 426 -8.02 -20.99 5.29
N TYR A 427 -7.36 -20.27 4.40
CA TYR A 427 -5.95 -19.89 4.56
C TYR A 427 -5.84 -18.47 5.07
N PHE A 428 -5.03 -18.27 6.10
CA PHE A 428 -4.75 -16.97 6.67
C PHE A 428 -3.25 -16.68 6.64
N SER A 429 -2.88 -15.48 6.26
CA SER A 429 -1.58 -14.95 6.69
C SER A 429 -1.69 -14.55 8.14
N THR A 430 -0.62 -14.78 8.91
CA THR A 430 -0.56 -14.44 10.32
C THR A 430 0.75 -13.72 10.64
N SER A 431 0.68 -12.77 11.57
CA SER A 431 1.86 -12.07 12.12
C SER A 431 1.63 -11.78 13.60
N ALA A 432 2.59 -12.13 14.45
CA ALA A 432 2.61 -11.67 15.82
C ALA A 432 2.88 -10.16 15.88
N LYS A 433 2.52 -9.50 16.99
CA LYS A 433 2.69 -8.05 17.16
C LYS A 433 3.95 -7.68 17.95
N ASP A 434 4.56 -8.65 18.65
CA ASP A 434 5.66 -8.44 19.60
C ASP A 434 6.95 -9.16 19.22
N LYS A 435 6.93 -9.94 18.14
CA LYS A 435 8.09 -10.69 17.63
C LYS A 435 7.96 -10.96 16.13
N TYR A 436 9.06 -11.21 15.48
CA TYR A 436 9.08 -11.68 14.10
C TYR A 436 8.68 -13.16 14.04
N ASP A 437 7.39 -13.42 14.09
CA ASP A 437 6.78 -14.73 13.94
C ASP A 437 5.55 -14.58 13.04
N ARG A 438 5.72 -14.89 11.76
CA ARG A 438 4.74 -14.66 10.71
C ARG A 438 4.74 -15.77 9.70
N GLY A 439 3.68 -15.84 8.87
CA GLY A 439 3.58 -16.87 7.84
C GLY A 439 2.17 -17.15 7.37
N LEU A 440 1.94 -18.40 6.99
CA LEU A 440 0.66 -18.90 6.50
C LEU A 440 0.15 -20.03 7.42
N ILE A 441 -1.12 -19.96 7.77
CA ILE A 441 -1.82 -20.98 8.55
C ILE A 441 -3.10 -21.40 7.82
N ARG A 442 -3.52 -22.64 8.00
CA ARG A 442 -4.78 -23.17 7.52
C ARG A 442 -5.75 -23.38 8.69
N PHE A 443 -6.96 -22.90 8.55
CA PHE A 443 -8.05 -23.11 9.48
C PHE A 443 -9.04 -24.11 8.90
N ASP A 444 -9.24 -25.25 9.57
CA ASP A 444 -10.25 -26.24 9.22
C ASP A 444 -11.60 -25.84 9.85
N ILE A 445 -12.62 -25.70 9.01
CA ILE A 445 -13.92 -25.15 9.42
C ILE A 445 -14.71 -26.14 10.31
N ALA A 446 -14.58 -27.44 10.04
CA ALA A 446 -15.34 -28.48 10.76
C ALA A 446 -14.78 -28.68 12.17
N SER A 447 -13.46 -28.86 12.28
CA SER A 447 -12.79 -29.05 13.59
C SER A 447 -12.48 -27.76 14.34
N ARG A 448 -12.59 -26.60 13.68
CA ARG A 448 -12.23 -25.27 14.19
C ARG A 448 -10.78 -25.19 14.68
N SER A 449 -9.87 -25.85 14.00
CA SER A 449 -8.46 -25.94 14.37
C SER A 449 -7.55 -25.27 13.35
N PHE A 450 -6.46 -24.68 13.84
CA PHE A 450 -5.40 -24.13 13.00
C PHE A 450 -4.29 -25.15 12.79
N THR A 451 -3.70 -25.12 11.62
CA THR A 451 -2.47 -25.84 11.26
C THR A 451 -1.48 -24.87 10.67
N ASP A 452 -0.28 -24.79 11.25
CA ASP A 452 0.82 -24.03 10.69
C ASP A 452 1.30 -24.68 9.39
N LEU A 453 1.34 -23.90 8.32
CA LEU A 453 1.87 -24.33 7.02
C LEU A 453 3.29 -23.78 6.82
N ARG A 454 3.50 -22.51 7.15
CA ARG A 454 4.81 -21.87 7.14
C ARG A 454 4.87 -20.83 8.25
N ARG A 455 5.92 -20.88 9.07
CA ARG A 455 6.17 -19.91 10.14
C ARG A 455 7.66 -19.56 10.16
N GLY A 456 7.97 -18.32 10.47
CA GLY A 456 9.36 -17.86 10.59
C GLY A 456 9.48 -16.36 10.85
N SER A 457 10.72 -15.90 10.92
CA SER A 457 11.06 -14.48 11.11
C SER A 457 11.11 -13.68 9.79
N ALA A 458 11.26 -14.35 8.65
CA ALA A 458 11.27 -13.70 7.34
C ALA A 458 9.94 -13.00 7.05
N LEU A 459 10.00 -11.86 6.37
CA LEU A 459 8.82 -11.17 5.87
C LEU A 459 8.23 -11.94 4.69
N THR A 460 7.18 -12.71 4.96
CA THR A 460 6.44 -13.44 3.94
C THR A 460 5.14 -12.73 3.61
N GLY A 461 4.79 -12.65 2.33
CA GLY A 461 3.58 -11.95 1.93
C GLY A 461 3.22 -12.12 0.46
N ARG A 462 2.25 -11.31 0.02
CA ARG A 462 1.72 -11.34 -1.36
C ARG A 462 1.26 -12.73 -1.79
N TRP A 463 0.65 -13.44 -0.85
CA TRP A 463 0.12 -14.77 -1.04
C TRP A 463 -0.93 -14.81 -2.13
N ARG A 464 -0.78 -15.73 -3.07
CA ARG A 464 -1.78 -16.05 -4.10
C ARG A 464 -1.92 -17.55 -4.21
N MET A 465 -3.14 -18.05 -4.26
CA MET A 465 -3.45 -19.44 -4.60
C MET A 465 -3.93 -19.50 -6.05
N SER A 466 -3.54 -20.54 -6.79
CA SER A 466 -4.07 -20.82 -8.12
C SER A 466 -5.58 -21.06 -8.05
N GLU A 467 -6.28 -20.79 -9.14
CA GLU A 467 -7.74 -20.90 -9.17
C GLU A 467 -8.22 -22.34 -8.91
N ASP A 468 -7.47 -23.34 -9.37
CA ASP A 468 -7.71 -24.75 -9.10
C ASP A 468 -7.24 -25.21 -7.71
N GLY A 469 -6.56 -24.33 -6.96
CA GLY A 469 -6.05 -24.58 -5.61
C GLY A 469 -4.85 -25.51 -5.52
N THR A 470 -4.18 -25.80 -6.64
CA THR A 470 -3.06 -26.77 -6.69
C THR A 470 -1.72 -26.15 -6.32
N ALA A 471 -1.60 -24.82 -6.38
CA ALA A 471 -0.35 -24.11 -6.10
C ALA A 471 -0.57 -22.80 -5.33
N PHE A 472 0.38 -22.52 -4.43
CA PHE A 472 0.60 -21.18 -3.88
C PHE A 472 1.81 -20.53 -4.53
N VAL A 473 1.72 -19.21 -4.70
CA VAL A 473 2.89 -18.35 -4.94
C VAL A 473 2.93 -17.26 -3.89
N PHE A 474 4.12 -16.90 -3.43
CA PHE A 474 4.32 -15.91 -2.41
C PHE A 474 5.70 -15.28 -2.51
N MET A 475 5.90 -14.18 -1.81
CA MET A 475 7.18 -13.49 -1.71
C MET A 475 7.74 -13.63 -0.31
N GLU A 476 9.06 -13.70 -0.22
CA GLU A 476 9.77 -13.71 1.04
C GLU A 476 11.01 -12.83 0.96
N SER A 477 11.23 -12.03 2.00
CA SER A 477 12.41 -11.21 2.20
C SER A 477 12.85 -11.24 3.67
N ASP A 478 14.09 -10.88 3.92
CA ASP A 478 14.61 -10.59 5.24
C ASP A 478 15.50 -9.33 5.19
N GLY A 479 16.21 -9.01 6.27
CA GLY A 479 17.06 -7.82 6.32
C GLY A 479 18.17 -7.78 5.27
N ASP A 480 18.66 -8.95 4.86
CA ASP A 480 19.79 -9.10 3.94
C ASP A 480 19.36 -9.43 2.51
N HIS A 481 18.14 -9.93 2.31
CA HIS A 481 17.63 -10.38 1.03
C HIS A 481 16.33 -9.64 0.66
N PRO A 482 16.32 -8.89 -0.45
CA PRO A 482 15.09 -8.39 -1.04
C PRO A 482 14.13 -9.52 -1.41
N ASP A 483 12.86 -9.15 -1.64
CA ASP A 483 11.81 -10.09 -2.05
C ASP A 483 12.25 -10.99 -3.21
N ASP A 484 12.16 -12.31 -2.98
CA ASP A 484 12.19 -13.33 -4.02
C ASP A 484 10.85 -14.08 -4.08
N LEU A 485 10.59 -14.67 -5.24
CA LEU A 485 9.37 -15.39 -5.52
C LEU A 485 9.53 -16.87 -5.19
N TYR A 486 8.53 -17.40 -4.52
CA TYR A 486 8.44 -18.80 -4.13
C TYR A 486 7.13 -19.43 -4.64
N THR A 487 7.13 -20.75 -4.79
CA THR A 487 5.93 -21.56 -5.01
C THR A 487 5.87 -22.71 -3.99
N ALA A 488 4.65 -23.13 -3.67
CA ALA A 488 4.41 -24.27 -2.78
C ALA A 488 3.17 -25.04 -3.20
N ASP A 489 3.12 -26.33 -2.84
CA ASP A 489 1.89 -27.13 -2.85
C ASP A 489 0.95 -26.67 -1.72
N PRO A 490 -0.37 -26.94 -1.76
CA PRO A 490 -1.32 -26.47 -0.76
C PRO A 490 -1.05 -26.93 0.67
N GLY A 491 -0.29 -28.01 0.83
CA GLY A 491 0.14 -28.53 2.13
C GLY A 491 1.51 -28.04 2.59
N PHE A 492 2.19 -27.22 1.78
CA PHE A 492 3.54 -26.70 2.06
C PHE A 492 4.60 -27.78 2.32
N ARG A 493 4.41 -28.99 1.78
CA ARG A 493 5.38 -30.09 1.85
C ARG A 493 6.52 -29.91 0.85
N SER A 494 6.27 -29.17 -0.21
CA SER A 494 7.23 -28.81 -1.24
C SER A 494 7.21 -27.31 -1.44
N VAL A 495 8.28 -26.63 -1.00
CA VAL A 495 8.47 -25.18 -1.19
C VAL A 495 9.69 -24.99 -2.07
N ARG A 496 9.56 -24.15 -3.12
CA ARG A 496 10.64 -23.86 -4.07
C ARG A 496 10.80 -22.36 -4.26
N ARG A 497 12.03 -21.88 -4.19
CA ARG A 497 12.40 -20.54 -4.65
C ARG A 497 12.44 -20.51 -6.18
N LEU A 498 11.73 -19.56 -6.79
CA LEU A 498 11.63 -19.41 -8.26
C LEU A 498 12.60 -18.36 -8.80
N THR A 499 13.02 -17.40 -7.96
CA THR A 499 13.92 -16.32 -8.38
C THR A 499 15.08 -16.14 -7.40
N ASP A 500 16.19 -15.64 -7.91
CA ASP A 500 17.35 -15.12 -7.19
C ASP A 500 17.79 -13.85 -7.90
N LEU A 501 17.12 -12.72 -7.56
CA LEU A 501 17.23 -11.50 -8.35
C LEU A 501 18.47 -10.68 -8.00
N ASN A 502 18.99 -10.79 -6.77
CA ASN A 502 20.03 -9.93 -6.24
C ASN A 502 21.19 -10.69 -5.58
N PRO A 503 21.78 -11.74 -6.21
CA PRO A 503 22.83 -12.55 -5.58
C PRO A 503 24.09 -11.74 -5.26
N TRP A 504 24.32 -10.63 -5.96
CA TRP A 504 25.46 -9.71 -5.75
C TRP A 504 25.43 -9.00 -4.39
N LEU A 505 24.28 -8.99 -3.69
CA LEU A 505 24.19 -8.40 -2.35
C LEU A 505 25.00 -9.16 -1.30
N ALA A 506 25.33 -10.42 -1.53
CA ALA A 506 26.19 -11.20 -0.66
C ALA A 506 27.56 -10.54 -0.39
N ASP A 507 28.06 -9.73 -1.36
CA ASP A 507 29.31 -8.98 -1.27
C ASP A 507 29.15 -7.62 -0.58
N ARG A 508 27.96 -7.25 -0.13
CA ARG A 508 27.68 -5.94 0.47
C ARG A 508 27.56 -6.02 1.99
N ALA A 509 28.08 -5.00 2.65
CA ALA A 509 27.84 -4.77 4.07
C ALA A 509 26.44 -4.19 4.23
N LEU A 510 25.52 -5.00 4.73
CA LEU A 510 24.13 -4.63 4.95
C LEU A 510 23.83 -4.45 6.45
N SER A 511 22.75 -3.75 6.73
CA SER A 511 22.28 -3.49 8.08
C SER A 511 21.71 -4.76 8.71
N HIS A 512 22.13 -5.07 9.92
CA HIS A 512 21.41 -5.96 10.80
C HIS A 512 20.20 -5.23 11.41
N THR A 513 19.08 -5.91 11.61
CA THR A 513 17.86 -5.34 12.19
C THR A 513 17.44 -6.02 13.48
N GLU A 514 16.90 -5.24 14.42
CA GLU A 514 16.34 -5.76 15.67
C GLU A 514 14.99 -5.11 15.98
N LEU A 515 14.02 -5.93 16.38
CA LEU A 515 12.75 -5.45 16.92
C LEU A 515 12.96 -5.04 18.38
N ILE A 516 12.83 -3.76 18.68
CA ILE A 516 12.93 -3.24 20.03
C ILE A 516 11.54 -3.02 20.64
N SER A 517 11.41 -3.22 21.93
CA SER A 517 10.17 -2.95 22.67
C SER A 517 10.42 -1.85 23.72
N TYR A 518 9.48 -0.92 23.82
CA TYR A 518 9.51 0.20 24.75
C TYR A 518 8.09 0.56 25.19
N ARG A 519 7.98 1.45 26.18
CA ARG A 519 6.70 2.03 26.59
C ARG A 519 6.73 3.53 26.35
N ASP A 520 5.64 4.07 25.84
CA ASP A 520 5.45 5.52 25.79
C ASP A 520 5.19 6.08 27.20
N THR A 521 5.06 7.40 27.29
CA THR A 521 4.82 8.08 28.58
C THR A 521 3.45 7.76 29.19
N ASP A 522 2.52 7.25 28.41
CA ASP A 522 1.21 6.79 28.89
C ASP A 522 1.23 5.29 29.29
N GLY A 523 2.41 4.65 29.26
CA GLY A 523 2.63 3.23 29.62
C GLY A 523 2.23 2.24 28.53
N LYS A 524 1.78 2.68 27.35
CA LYS A 524 1.43 1.79 26.22
C LYS A 524 2.69 1.11 25.70
N LYS A 525 2.66 -0.23 25.62
CA LYS A 525 3.71 -1.03 25.01
C LYS A 525 3.73 -0.80 23.50
N LEU A 526 4.88 -0.45 22.97
CA LEU A 526 5.13 -0.19 21.57
C LEU A 526 6.36 -0.97 21.10
N SER A 527 6.46 -1.17 19.79
CA SER A 527 7.62 -1.78 19.15
C SER A 527 8.20 -0.83 18.10
N GLY A 528 9.48 -0.98 17.81
CA GLY A 528 10.15 -0.28 16.72
C GLY A 528 11.21 -1.16 16.09
N VAL A 529 11.67 -0.80 14.91
CA VAL A 529 12.73 -1.51 14.19
C VAL A 529 14.01 -0.68 14.24
N LEU A 530 15.05 -1.25 14.82
CA LEU A 530 16.39 -0.66 14.85
C LEU A 530 17.23 -1.29 13.73
N PHE A 531 17.73 -0.47 12.83
CA PHE A 531 18.71 -0.82 11.81
C PHE A 531 20.09 -0.40 12.31
N PHE A 532 20.96 -1.38 12.52
CA PHE A 532 22.33 -1.11 12.96
C PHE A 532 23.19 -0.59 11.80
N PRO A 533 24.26 0.19 12.08
CA PRO A 533 25.25 0.52 11.06
C PRO A 533 25.77 -0.76 10.39
N ALA A 534 26.04 -0.71 9.09
CA ALA A 534 26.50 -1.90 8.33
C ALA A 534 27.77 -2.54 8.92
N ASN A 535 28.64 -1.72 9.55
CA ASN A 535 29.86 -2.17 10.24
C ASN A 535 29.72 -1.96 11.76
N TYR A 536 28.59 -2.40 12.33
CA TYR A 536 28.33 -2.28 13.76
C TYR A 536 29.35 -3.07 14.60
N GLU A 537 29.89 -2.42 15.62
CA GLU A 537 30.76 -3.01 16.62
C GLU A 537 30.10 -2.86 17.99
N LYS A 538 29.88 -3.98 18.67
CA LYS A 538 29.27 -3.99 20.00
C LYS A 538 30.11 -3.17 20.99
N GLY A 539 29.46 -2.29 21.76
CA GLY A 539 30.10 -1.42 22.73
C GLY A 539 30.53 -0.05 22.17
N LYS A 540 30.37 0.20 20.88
CA LYS A 540 30.49 1.55 20.29
C LYS A 540 29.11 2.20 20.17
N THR A 541 29.06 3.52 20.39
CA THR A 541 27.88 4.34 20.14
C THR A 541 27.96 5.02 18.78
N TYR A 542 26.80 5.16 18.14
CA TYR A 542 26.68 5.70 16.80
C TYR A 542 25.72 6.89 16.74
N PRO A 543 25.85 7.78 15.76
CA PRO A 543 24.82 8.77 15.48
C PRO A 543 23.54 8.03 15.05
N LEU A 544 22.39 8.46 15.59
CA LEU A 544 21.08 7.88 15.35
C LEU A 544 20.24 8.80 14.47
N ILE A 545 19.65 8.26 13.39
CA ILE A 545 18.60 8.91 12.61
C ILE A 545 17.27 8.25 12.96
N THR A 546 16.32 9.03 13.48
CA THR A 546 14.96 8.56 13.74
C THR A 546 14.09 8.90 12.54
N GLU A 547 13.58 7.91 11.84
CA GLU A 547 12.63 8.11 10.74
C GLU A 547 11.20 7.87 11.24
N VAL A 548 10.43 8.96 11.33
CA VAL A 548 9.09 8.94 11.89
C VAL A 548 8.01 8.81 10.81
N TYR A 549 6.96 8.04 11.12
CA TYR A 549 5.74 7.96 10.33
C TYR A 549 4.55 7.59 11.22
N GLU A 550 4.04 6.35 11.14
CA GLU A 550 2.96 5.82 11.99
C GLU A 550 3.46 4.64 12.84
N ASN A 551 3.44 3.44 12.26
CA ASN A 551 3.87 2.22 12.91
C ASN A 551 4.83 1.46 12.02
N TYR A 552 5.88 0.92 12.60
CA TYR A 552 6.87 0.12 11.93
C TYR A 552 7.07 -1.20 12.65
N PHE A 553 6.99 -2.28 11.91
CA PHE A 553 7.20 -3.62 12.44
C PHE A 553 8.04 -4.51 11.51
N ASP A 554 8.11 -4.17 10.21
CA ASP A 554 8.73 -5.03 9.22
C ASP A 554 10.25 -4.90 9.20
N ASN A 555 10.93 -6.05 9.20
CA ASN A 555 12.38 -6.20 9.10
C ASN A 555 12.84 -6.62 7.70
N GLY A 556 12.03 -6.47 6.68
CA GLY A 556 12.39 -6.75 5.30
C GLY A 556 13.52 -5.85 4.79
N PHE A 557 14.19 -6.26 3.73
CA PHE A 557 15.25 -5.49 3.10
C PHE A 557 14.79 -4.07 2.73
N ASN A 558 15.55 -3.08 3.17
CA ASN A 558 15.30 -1.68 2.86
C ASN A 558 16.57 -1.03 2.27
N GLY A 559 16.63 -0.91 0.94
CA GLY A 559 17.80 -0.36 0.26
C GLY A 559 18.06 1.12 0.61
N ALA A 560 17.01 1.92 0.82
CA ALA A 560 17.15 3.32 1.21
C ALA A 560 17.84 3.48 2.57
N LEU A 561 17.46 2.65 3.54
CA LEU A 561 18.07 2.66 4.87
C LEU A 561 19.50 2.06 4.85
N ASN A 562 19.72 1.06 4.01
CA ASN A 562 21.07 0.51 3.85
C ASN A 562 22.09 1.55 3.32
N VAL A 563 21.66 2.55 2.56
CA VAL A 563 22.52 3.69 2.18
C VAL A 563 22.96 4.49 3.41
N LEU A 564 22.02 4.78 4.34
CA LEU A 564 22.31 5.54 5.57
C LEU A 564 23.15 4.70 6.55
N THR A 565 22.82 3.41 6.72
CA THR A 565 23.55 2.54 7.65
C THR A 565 24.97 2.25 7.15
N SER A 566 25.18 2.15 5.83
CA SER A 566 26.53 2.07 5.24
C SER A 566 27.31 3.36 5.38
N ALA A 567 26.65 4.50 5.50
CA ALA A 567 27.28 5.76 5.87
C ALA A 567 27.61 5.86 7.37
N GLY A 568 27.33 4.83 8.17
CA GLY A 568 27.70 4.73 9.59
C GLY A 568 26.67 5.26 10.59
N TYR A 569 25.41 5.40 10.16
CA TYR A 569 24.29 5.76 11.04
C TYR A 569 23.55 4.52 11.53
N ALA A 570 23.11 4.52 12.80
CA ALA A 570 21.98 3.72 13.21
C ALA A 570 20.69 4.40 12.73
N VAL A 571 19.69 3.63 12.30
CA VAL A 571 18.38 4.17 11.91
C VAL A 571 17.29 3.51 12.73
N LEU A 572 16.42 4.33 13.29
CA LEU A 572 15.29 3.88 14.12
C LEU A 572 13.96 4.19 13.43
N HIS A 573 13.15 3.17 13.26
CA HIS A 573 11.74 3.26 12.86
C HIS A 573 10.83 3.02 14.08
N PRO A 574 10.42 4.07 14.80
CA PRO A 574 9.57 3.91 15.98
C PRO A 574 8.10 3.74 15.60
N SER A 575 7.35 2.90 16.30
CA SER A 575 5.89 2.95 16.29
C SER A 575 5.39 3.99 17.28
N VAL A 576 4.21 4.55 17.02
CA VAL A 576 3.57 5.54 17.88
C VAL A 576 2.09 5.22 18.07
N ASN A 577 1.54 5.58 19.23
CA ASN A 577 0.14 5.36 19.52
C ASN A 577 -0.71 6.57 19.10
N LEU A 578 -0.95 6.71 17.79
CA LEU A 578 -1.71 7.82 17.23
C LEU A 578 -3.17 7.79 17.70
N VAL A 579 -3.66 8.92 18.19
CA VAL A 579 -5.04 9.13 18.62
C VAL A 579 -5.68 10.27 17.83
N THR A 580 -6.97 10.15 17.55
CA THR A 580 -7.74 11.23 16.92
C THR A 580 -7.83 12.43 17.85
N GLY A 581 -7.68 13.61 17.32
CA GLY A 581 -7.69 14.89 18.01
C GLY A 581 -6.30 15.51 18.15
N TYR A 582 -5.33 14.77 18.71
CA TYR A 582 -3.99 15.29 19.03
C TYR A 582 -2.85 14.34 18.62
N PRO A 583 -2.70 13.99 17.33
CA PRO A 583 -1.63 13.10 16.88
C PRO A 583 -0.21 13.60 17.16
N GLY A 584 -0.02 14.93 17.25
CA GLY A 584 1.28 15.53 17.54
C GLY A 584 1.87 15.12 18.88
N GLU A 585 1.05 14.96 19.91
CA GLU A 585 1.49 14.48 21.23
C GLU A 585 1.91 13.02 21.19
N ALA A 586 1.22 12.20 20.39
CA ALA A 586 1.53 10.77 20.27
C ALA A 586 2.92 10.55 19.65
N TRP A 587 3.34 11.38 18.68
CA TRP A 587 4.70 11.30 18.14
C TRP A 587 5.75 11.65 19.18
N ALA A 588 5.53 12.72 19.98
CA ALA A 588 6.46 13.06 21.04
C ALA A 588 6.59 11.95 22.07
N LYS A 589 5.47 11.37 22.51
CA LYS A 589 5.44 10.28 23.50
C LYS A 589 6.13 9.01 22.97
N GLY A 590 5.81 8.58 21.77
CA GLY A 590 6.30 7.31 21.20
C GLY A 590 7.73 7.40 20.66
N ALA A 591 8.02 8.40 19.81
CA ALA A 591 9.33 8.50 19.16
C ALA A 591 10.45 8.81 20.17
N LEU A 592 10.22 9.71 21.15
CA LEU A 592 11.24 10.01 22.15
C LEU A 592 11.47 8.83 23.10
N ALA A 593 10.44 8.05 23.44
CA ALA A 593 10.60 6.83 24.21
C ALA A 593 11.45 5.78 23.45
N ALA A 594 11.21 5.63 22.15
CA ALA A 594 12.01 4.74 21.30
C ALA A 594 13.48 5.18 21.23
N VAL A 595 13.74 6.47 21.07
CA VAL A 595 15.12 7.06 21.09
C VAL A 595 15.80 6.74 22.41
N ASN A 596 15.10 6.95 23.56
CA ASN A 596 15.64 6.62 24.87
C ASN A 596 16.01 5.12 24.96
N LYS A 597 15.16 4.24 24.42
CA LYS A 597 15.44 2.81 24.40
C LYS A 597 16.73 2.48 23.64
N VAL A 598 16.99 3.09 22.50
CA VAL A 598 18.21 2.86 21.72
C VAL A 598 19.46 3.43 22.43
N ILE A 599 19.31 4.53 23.17
CA ILE A 599 20.38 5.08 24.02
C ILE A 599 20.67 4.11 25.17
N GLU A 600 19.64 3.61 25.88
CA GLU A 600 19.78 2.61 26.95
C GLU A 600 20.47 1.31 26.49
N MET A 601 20.23 0.89 25.25
CA MET A 601 20.90 -0.24 24.60
C MET A 601 22.39 0.01 24.34
N GLY A 602 22.87 1.24 24.53
CA GLY A 602 24.27 1.62 24.24
C GLY A 602 24.60 1.70 22.75
N VAL A 603 23.59 1.82 21.88
CA VAL A 603 23.78 1.93 20.41
C VAL A 603 23.81 3.39 19.98
N ALA A 604 22.90 4.23 20.48
CA ALA A 604 22.85 5.65 20.10
C ALA A 604 23.63 6.55 21.04
N ASP A 605 24.36 7.52 20.46
CA ASP A 605 24.95 8.62 21.20
C ASP A 605 23.87 9.73 21.41
N PRO A 606 23.53 10.09 22.66
CA PRO A 606 22.50 11.09 22.94
C PRO A 606 22.80 12.50 22.40
N GLU A 607 24.06 12.80 22.11
CA GLU A 607 24.47 14.09 21.54
C GLU A 607 24.48 14.11 20.00
N ARG A 608 24.21 12.95 19.34
CA ARG A 608 24.24 12.81 17.88
C ARG A 608 22.93 12.23 17.33
N LEU A 609 21.82 12.90 17.65
CA LEU A 609 20.48 12.48 17.25
C LEU A 609 19.98 13.30 16.07
N GLY A 610 19.58 12.65 14.99
CA GLY A 610 18.90 13.20 13.84
C GLY A 610 17.47 12.70 13.73
N ILE A 611 16.62 13.43 12.99
CA ILE A 611 15.24 13.04 12.71
C ILE A 611 14.89 13.32 11.26
N GLN A 612 14.10 12.45 10.65
CA GLN A 612 13.56 12.66 9.31
C GLN A 612 12.18 12.04 9.15
N GLY A 613 11.50 12.47 8.10
CA GLY A 613 10.29 11.83 7.65
C GLY A 613 9.82 12.38 6.30
N THR A 614 9.05 11.57 5.60
CA THR A 614 8.45 11.91 4.30
C THR A 614 6.95 12.03 4.44
N SER A 615 6.31 13.03 3.78
CA SER A 615 4.85 13.19 3.77
C SER A 615 4.30 13.37 5.20
N TYR A 616 3.47 12.46 5.68
CA TYR A 616 2.96 12.45 7.05
C TYR A 616 4.10 12.38 8.10
N GLY A 617 5.20 11.68 7.77
CA GLY A 617 6.40 11.67 8.60
C GLY A 617 7.15 13.00 8.59
N GLY A 618 7.15 13.73 7.47
CA GLY A 618 7.69 15.08 7.38
C GLY A 618 6.91 16.06 8.26
N TYR A 619 5.58 15.97 8.24
CA TYR A 619 4.71 16.68 9.17
C TYR A 619 5.04 16.37 10.64
N ALA A 620 5.13 15.08 10.98
CA ALA A 620 5.54 14.64 12.32
C ALA A 620 6.91 15.21 12.73
N THR A 621 7.88 15.19 11.81
CA THR A 621 9.23 15.73 12.04
C THR A 621 9.19 17.18 12.45
N VAL A 622 8.57 18.06 11.64
CA VAL A 622 8.57 19.51 11.95
C VAL A 622 7.76 19.80 13.22
N LEU A 623 6.65 19.09 13.43
CA LEU A 623 5.86 19.27 14.65
C LEU A 623 6.61 18.83 15.91
N LEU A 624 7.41 17.74 15.85
CA LEU A 624 8.29 17.31 16.94
C LEU A 624 9.35 18.37 17.28
N LEU A 625 9.93 19.06 16.28
CA LEU A 625 10.92 20.10 16.52
C LEU A 625 10.36 21.30 17.31
N THR A 626 9.03 21.47 17.35
CA THR A 626 8.39 22.50 18.20
C THR A 626 8.23 22.06 19.66
N GLN A 627 8.49 20.78 19.95
CA GLN A 627 8.23 20.13 21.25
C GLN A 627 9.52 19.66 21.96
N THR A 628 10.64 19.52 21.21
CA THR A 628 11.92 19.04 21.76
C THR A 628 13.12 19.66 21.01
N ASP A 629 14.23 19.86 21.70
CA ASP A 629 15.52 20.34 21.20
C ASP A 629 16.59 19.24 21.12
N ARG A 630 16.21 17.99 21.36
CA ARG A 630 17.16 16.86 21.42
C ARG A 630 17.84 16.56 20.08
N PHE A 631 17.15 16.82 18.97
CA PHE A 631 17.69 16.53 17.64
C PHE A 631 18.66 17.62 17.20
N LYS A 632 19.80 17.23 16.62
CA LYS A 632 20.86 18.15 16.14
C LYS A 632 20.74 18.40 14.63
N ALA A 633 19.99 17.60 13.90
CA ALA A 633 19.67 17.78 12.49
C ALA A 633 18.30 17.19 12.18
N ALA A 634 17.56 17.82 11.27
CA ALA A 634 16.26 17.35 10.83
C ALA A 634 16.09 17.46 9.33
N ILE A 635 15.34 16.50 8.73
CA ILE A 635 14.95 16.52 7.32
C ILE A 635 13.43 16.37 7.21
N ASN A 636 12.78 17.37 6.60
CA ASN A 636 11.38 17.36 6.21
C ASN A 636 11.28 17.12 4.70
N ASN A 637 10.84 15.95 4.28
CA ASN A 637 10.58 15.67 2.88
C ASN A 637 9.07 15.70 2.60
N SER A 638 8.61 16.68 1.83
CA SER A 638 7.20 16.84 1.39
C SER A 638 6.19 16.74 2.55
N GLY A 639 6.55 17.28 3.73
CA GLY A 639 5.69 17.29 4.91
C GLY A 639 4.96 18.60 5.09
N LYS A 640 3.78 18.54 5.68
CA LYS A 640 2.94 19.69 6.04
C LYS A 640 3.56 20.45 7.21
N VAL A 641 3.33 21.75 7.26
CA VAL A 641 3.78 22.60 8.37
C VAL A 641 2.67 23.51 8.89
N ASP A 642 1.66 23.75 8.07
CA ASP A 642 0.47 24.54 8.41
C ASP A 642 -0.79 23.77 8.00
N MET A 643 -1.54 23.31 8.99
CA MET A 643 -2.76 22.56 8.77
C MET A 643 -3.93 23.41 8.27
N LEU A 644 -3.88 24.74 8.49
CA LEU A 644 -4.92 25.65 7.99
C LEU A 644 -4.76 25.82 6.47
N SER A 645 -3.56 26.20 6.02
CA SER A 645 -3.29 26.36 4.59
C SER A 645 -3.41 25.02 3.85
N PHE A 646 -2.93 23.90 4.44
CA PHE A 646 -3.09 22.57 3.87
C PHE A 646 -4.56 22.21 3.67
N TYR A 647 -5.43 22.46 4.65
CA TYR A 647 -6.87 22.15 4.58
C TYR A 647 -7.57 22.90 3.45
N THR A 648 -7.19 24.15 3.19
CA THR A 648 -7.81 25.01 2.18
C THR A 648 -7.09 25.02 0.83
N GLN A 649 -5.92 24.37 0.74
CA GLN A 649 -5.14 24.24 -0.50
C GLN A 649 -5.60 23.06 -1.37
N SER A 650 -5.08 23.06 -2.56
CA SER A 650 -5.05 21.94 -3.50
C SER A 650 -6.39 21.29 -3.84
N PRO A 651 -7.16 21.91 -4.71
CA PRO A 651 -8.28 21.26 -5.37
C PRO A 651 -7.81 20.12 -6.32
N ARG A 652 -6.49 20.02 -6.63
CA ARG A 652 -5.96 19.06 -7.61
C ARG A 652 -6.27 17.60 -7.26
N LEU A 653 -6.23 17.23 -5.97
CA LEU A 653 -6.61 15.88 -5.51
C LEU A 653 -8.07 15.78 -5.04
N GLY A 654 -8.90 16.76 -5.35
CA GLY A 654 -10.30 16.81 -4.92
C GLY A 654 -10.42 17.10 -3.43
N VAL A 655 -11.25 16.32 -2.75
CA VAL A 655 -11.57 16.52 -1.33
C VAL A 655 -10.50 15.99 -0.37
N ARG A 656 -9.35 15.52 -0.86
CA ARG A 656 -8.35 14.83 -0.03
C ARG A 656 -7.83 15.69 1.11
N ASN A 657 -7.53 16.95 0.84
CA ASN A 657 -6.93 17.85 1.83
C ASN A 657 -7.90 18.20 2.97
N THR A 658 -9.20 18.09 2.75
CA THR A 658 -10.22 18.21 3.81
C THR A 658 -10.45 16.86 4.50
N HIS A 659 -10.57 15.78 3.72
CA HIS A 659 -10.87 14.45 4.25
C HIS A 659 -9.74 13.88 5.12
N ALA A 660 -8.47 14.16 4.81
CA ALA A 660 -7.34 13.63 5.56
C ALA A 660 -7.33 14.08 7.04
N PRO A 661 -7.49 15.36 7.37
CA PRO A 661 -7.66 15.83 8.74
C PRO A 661 -8.95 15.35 9.39
N GLU A 662 -10.07 15.46 8.68
CA GLU A 662 -11.39 15.21 9.27
C GLU A 662 -11.61 13.74 9.63
N LYS A 663 -11.31 12.83 8.72
CA LYS A 663 -11.81 11.44 8.78
C LYS A 663 -10.73 10.37 8.52
N SER A 664 -9.46 10.77 8.27
CA SER A 664 -8.44 9.84 7.81
C SER A 664 -7.07 10.07 8.50
N GLN A 665 -5.97 10.02 7.74
CA GLN A 665 -4.59 9.91 8.20
C GLN A 665 -4.19 10.99 9.20
N ASP A 666 -4.61 12.22 9.03
CA ASP A 666 -4.16 13.33 9.89
C ASP A 666 -4.85 13.36 11.26
N ARG A 667 -5.94 12.61 11.44
CA ARG A 667 -6.59 12.34 12.75
C ARG A 667 -6.93 13.59 13.56
N ILE A 668 -7.23 14.71 12.91
CA ILE A 668 -7.75 15.90 13.63
C ILE A 668 -9.16 15.62 14.13
N GLY A 669 -9.97 14.88 13.34
CA GLY A 669 -11.24 14.29 13.79
C GLY A 669 -12.46 15.14 13.54
N GLY A 670 -12.39 16.17 12.70
CA GLY A 670 -13.51 16.98 12.26
C GLY A 670 -13.03 18.18 11.45
N THR A 671 -13.98 19.01 11.02
CA THR A 671 -13.72 20.16 10.17
C THR A 671 -12.91 21.25 10.89
N LEU A 672 -12.28 22.14 10.11
CA LEU A 672 -11.57 23.30 10.63
C LEU A 672 -12.47 24.21 11.51
N TRP A 673 -13.74 24.30 11.19
CA TRP A 673 -14.70 25.16 11.93
C TRP A 673 -15.26 24.50 13.19
N GLU A 674 -15.28 23.14 13.25
CA GLU A 674 -15.67 22.40 14.46
C GLU A 674 -14.55 22.36 15.51
N TYR A 675 -13.28 22.24 15.06
CA TYR A 675 -12.11 22.08 15.96
C TYR A 675 -10.94 22.99 15.58
N PRO A 676 -11.13 24.32 15.47
CA PRO A 676 -10.07 25.24 15.03
C PRO A 676 -8.81 25.14 15.92
N GLU A 677 -8.97 24.91 17.21
CA GLU A 677 -7.86 24.79 18.16
C GLU A 677 -6.95 23.58 17.86
N ARG A 678 -7.50 22.49 17.33
CA ARG A 678 -6.72 21.30 16.94
C ARG A 678 -5.87 21.57 15.70
N TYR A 679 -6.42 22.29 14.72
CA TYR A 679 -5.67 22.72 13.54
C TYR A 679 -4.53 23.67 13.91
N LEU A 680 -4.78 24.66 14.78
CA LEU A 680 -3.77 25.56 15.31
C LEU A 680 -2.69 24.81 16.11
N ALA A 681 -3.09 23.86 16.97
CA ALA A 681 -2.16 23.05 17.76
C ALA A 681 -1.21 22.22 16.87
N HIS A 682 -1.68 21.78 15.71
CA HIS A 682 -0.96 20.94 14.78
C HIS A 682 -0.33 21.70 13.60
N SER A 683 -0.36 23.02 13.60
CA SER A 683 0.35 23.88 12.65
C SER A 683 1.71 24.29 13.22
N ALA A 684 2.76 23.56 12.85
CA ALA A 684 4.13 23.79 13.37
C ALA A 684 4.65 25.20 13.06
N ILE A 685 4.17 25.81 11.94
CA ILE A 685 4.53 27.18 11.54
C ILE A 685 4.25 28.20 12.63
N LEU A 686 3.16 28.03 13.41
CA LEU A 686 2.77 28.93 14.48
C LEU A 686 3.69 28.88 15.71
N ARG A 687 4.57 27.88 15.75
CA ARG A 687 5.56 27.64 16.81
C ARG A 687 6.99 27.54 16.25
N ALA A 688 7.23 28.11 15.06
CA ALA A 688 8.54 28.09 14.41
C ALA A 688 9.64 28.76 15.25
N ASP A 689 9.25 29.69 16.15
CA ASP A 689 10.13 30.32 17.14
C ASP A 689 10.74 29.33 18.13
N ARG A 690 10.12 28.18 18.38
CA ARG A 690 10.62 27.11 19.25
C ARG A 690 11.63 26.18 18.57
N ILE A 691 11.66 26.14 17.24
CA ILE A 691 12.57 25.25 16.49
C ILE A 691 14.01 25.77 16.64
N THR A 692 14.86 24.98 17.27
CA THR A 692 16.31 25.28 17.42
C THR A 692 17.16 24.42 16.50
N THR A 693 16.64 23.26 16.10
CA THR A 693 17.30 22.28 15.23
C THR A 693 17.44 22.79 13.80
N PRO A 694 18.63 22.74 13.18
CA PRO A 694 18.79 22.97 11.75
C PRO A 694 17.85 22.09 10.93
N LEU A 695 17.09 22.68 10.01
CA LEU A 695 16.08 22.02 9.20
C LEU A 695 16.45 22.00 7.73
N PHE A 696 16.35 20.83 7.10
CA PHE A 696 16.50 20.64 5.66
C PHE A 696 15.14 20.20 5.06
N CYS A 697 14.54 21.06 4.25
CA CYS A 697 13.29 20.78 3.55
C CYS A 697 13.57 20.28 2.14
N ILE A 698 12.84 19.26 1.70
CA ILE A 698 12.90 18.69 0.34
C ILE A 698 11.50 18.70 -0.25
N THR A 699 11.33 19.21 -1.48
CA THR A 699 10.03 19.23 -2.17
C THR A 699 10.17 19.03 -3.68
N GLY A 700 9.12 18.48 -4.30
CA GLY A 700 8.87 18.59 -5.73
C GLY A 700 7.86 19.71 -5.99
N ASP A 701 8.13 20.56 -6.97
CA ASP A 701 7.23 21.67 -7.32
C ASP A 701 5.92 21.20 -7.99
N LEU A 702 5.92 19.97 -8.51
CA LEU A 702 4.73 19.33 -9.11
C LEU A 702 4.02 18.38 -8.14
N ASP A 703 4.35 18.43 -6.84
CA ASP A 703 3.70 17.61 -5.82
C ASP A 703 2.20 17.95 -5.73
N PRO A 704 1.29 17.03 -6.11
CA PRO A 704 -0.14 17.28 -6.00
C PRO A 704 -0.71 16.99 -4.63
N ASN A 705 0.07 16.34 -3.75
CA ASN A 705 -0.37 15.81 -2.48
C ASN A 705 -0.09 16.77 -1.31
N VAL A 706 1.17 17.21 -1.22
CA VAL A 706 1.61 18.24 -0.27
C VAL A 706 2.36 19.29 -1.06
N GLU A 707 1.69 20.37 -1.38
CA GLU A 707 2.24 21.41 -2.24
C GLU A 707 3.52 22.04 -1.67
N ALA A 708 4.44 22.44 -2.56
CA ALA A 708 5.74 23.02 -2.19
C ALA A 708 5.61 24.27 -1.31
N VAL A 709 4.45 24.92 -1.30
CA VAL A 709 4.16 26.08 -0.44
C VAL A 709 4.28 25.73 1.05
N GLN A 710 4.00 24.50 1.46
CA GLN A 710 4.20 24.07 2.85
C GLN A 710 5.67 24.20 3.29
N SER A 711 6.61 23.76 2.46
CA SER A 711 8.04 23.99 2.74
C SER A 711 8.48 25.45 2.56
N GLN A 712 7.84 26.20 1.66
CA GLN A 712 8.07 27.63 1.50
C GLN A 712 7.71 28.41 2.77
N GLU A 713 6.57 28.14 3.37
CA GLU A 713 6.08 28.77 4.59
C GLU A 713 7.10 28.61 5.73
N ILE A 714 7.52 27.39 6.05
CA ILE A 714 8.47 27.15 7.15
C ILE A 714 9.86 27.69 6.82
N PHE A 715 10.30 27.66 5.56
CA PHE A 715 11.58 28.25 5.16
C PHE A 715 11.61 29.75 5.43
N TYR A 716 10.58 30.50 5.01
CA TYR A 716 10.53 31.93 5.23
C TYR A 716 10.32 32.30 6.70
N ALA A 717 9.55 31.52 7.46
CA ALA A 717 9.40 31.72 8.90
C ALA A 717 10.75 31.57 9.62
N LEU A 718 11.49 30.50 9.38
CA LEU A 718 12.79 30.26 9.99
C LEU A 718 13.83 31.32 9.54
N ARG A 719 13.80 31.73 8.26
CA ARG A 719 14.63 32.83 7.76
C ARG A 719 14.33 34.13 8.51
N ARG A 720 13.05 34.48 8.70
CA ARG A 720 12.64 35.67 9.46
C ARG A 720 13.11 35.66 10.91
N LEU A 721 13.14 34.46 11.50
CA LEU A 721 13.59 34.21 12.88
C LEU A 721 15.12 34.04 13.00
N GLY A 722 15.89 34.19 11.92
CA GLY A 722 17.35 34.03 11.93
C GLY A 722 17.82 32.60 12.18
N LYS A 723 16.98 31.60 11.93
CA LYS A 723 17.26 30.18 12.18
C LYS A 723 17.76 29.45 10.92
N LYS A 724 18.52 28.37 11.11
CA LYS A 724 19.12 27.62 10.01
C LYS A 724 18.06 26.74 9.32
N CYS A 725 17.81 27.04 8.05
CA CYS A 725 16.98 26.21 7.17
C CYS A 725 17.60 26.17 5.78
N VAL A 726 17.53 25.00 5.14
CA VAL A 726 17.85 24.82 3.71
C VAL A 726 16.60 24.27 3.05
N TRP A 727 16.26 24.77 1.87
CA TRP A 727 15.13 24.26 1.08
C TRP A 727 15.61 23.81 -0.30
N LEU A 728 15.54 22.51 -0.55
CA LEU A 728 15.88 21.86 -1.80
C LEU A 728 14.60 21.64 -2.60
N ARG A 729 14.54 22.23 -3.79
CA ARG A 729 13.38 22.16 -4.70
C ARG A 729 13.75 21.42 -5.96
N TYR A 730 12.96 20.40 -6.29
CA TYR A 730 13.01 19.69 -7.56
C TYR A 730 11.89 20.22 -8.46
N THR A 731 12.22 21.11 -9.39
CA THR A 731 11.24 21.87 -10.21
C THR A 731 10.35 20.99 -11.10
N LYS A 732 10.79 19.77 -11.41
CA LYS A 732 10.03 18.75 -12.14
C LYS A 732 9.65 17.56 -11.25
N GLY A 733 9.94 17.63 -9.98
CA GLY A 733 9.69 16.57 -9.02
C GLY A 733 8.24 16.52 -8.57
N ALA A 734 7.77 15.31 -8.27
CA ALA A 734 6.47 15.05 -7.67
C ALA A 734 6.58 14.84 -6.13
N HIS A 735 5.63 14.14 -5.52
CA HIS A 735 5.64 13.84 -4.10
C HIS A 735 6.89 13.05 -3.70
N GLY A 736 7.66 13.54 -2.73
CA GLY A 736 8.94 12.98 -2.31
C GLY A 736 10.18 13.58 -3.01
N GLY A 737 10.02 14.55 -3.89
CA GLY A 737 11.08 15.37 -4.49
C GLY A 737 11.56 14.87 -5.85
N PRO A 738 12.66 14.08 -5.93
CA PRO A 738 13.33 13.73 -7.20
C PRO A 738 12.47 12.95 -8.18
N ASN A 739 12.66 13.23 -9.47
CA ASN A 739 11.99 12.53 -10.57
C ASN A 739 12.95 11.72 -11.46
N THR A 740 14.27 11.87 -11.29
CA THR A 740 15.28 11.09 -12.01
C THR A 740 16.24 10.38 -11.06
N PRO A 741 16.95 9.32 -11.52
CA PRO A 741 18.00 8.66 -10.73
C PRO A 741 19.10 9.61 -10.27
N GLU A 742 19.53 10.55 -11.12
CA GLU A 742 20.56 11.53 -10.82
C GLU A 742 20.12 12.51 -9.73
N GLU A 743 18.90 13.02 -9.83
CA GLU A 743 18.28 13.86 -8.80
C GLU A 743 18.15 13.12 -7.47
N ARG A 744 17.77 11.83 -7.51
CA ARG A 744 17.66 10.99 -6.33
C ARG A 744 19.03 10.73 -5.68
N ALA A 745 20.06 10.51 -6.49
CA ALA A 745 21.43 10.35 -6.01
C ALA A 745 21.94 11.65 -5.35
N ASP A 746 21.70 12.81 -5.99
CA ASP A 746 22.02 14.13 -5.43
C ASP A 746 21.29 14.35 -4.10
N MET A 747 20.02 14.02 -4.01
CA MET A 747 19.25 14.11 -2.77
C MET A 747 19.90 13.32 -1.63
N TYR A 748 20.20 12.04 -1.84
CA TYR A 748 20.82 11.21 -0.80
C TYR A 748 22.20 11.72 -0.40
N LYS A 749 22.99 12.18 -1.36
CA LYS A 749 24.30 12.79 -1.06
C LYS A 749 24.13 14.01 -0.14
N ARG A 750 23.21 14.92 -0.47
CA ARG A 750 22.94 16.11 0.38
C ARG A 750 22.38 15.75 1.74
N MET A 751 21.52 14.71 1.83
CA MET A 751 21.03 14.21 3.12
C MET A 751 22.16 13.70 4.00
N ILE A 752 23.08 12.91 3.44
CA ILE A 752 24.26 12.40 4.16
C ILE A 752 25.18 13.54 4.56
N ASP A 753 25.52 14.46 3.63
CA ASP A 753 26.35 15.64 3.92
C ASP A 753 25.75 16.52 5.05
N TRP A 754 24.39 16.64 5.07
CA TRP A 754 23.68 17.34 6.14
C TRP A 754 23.86 16.64 7.48
N TYR A 755 23.62 15.36 7.56
CA TYR A 755 23.80 14.60 8.79
C TYR A 755 25.27 14.55 9.22
N ASP A 756 26.22 14.38 8.30
CA ASP A 756 27.65 14.39 8.61
C ASP A 756 28.07 15.71 9.25
N THR A 757 27.53 16.83 8.75
CA THR A 757 27.82 18.17 9.28
C THR A 757 27.39 18.33 10.74
N TYR A 758 26.26 17.80 11.14
CA TYR A 758 25.69 18.04 12.47
C TYR A 758 25.83 16.87 13.44
N LEU A 759 26.03 15.64 12.94
CA LEU A 759 26.06 14.45 13.79
C LEU A 759 27.45 13.80 13.86
N LYS A 760 28.38 14.07 12.90
CA LYS A 760 29.72 13.48 12.89
C LYS A 760 30.84 14.49 13.03
N ALA A 761 30.61 15.78 12.76
CA ALA A 761 31.64 16.80 12.96
C ALA A 761 32.16 16.77 14.39
N ALA A 762 33.47 16.68 14.57
CA ALA A 762 34.09 16.76 15.89
C ALA A 762 33.69 18.08 16.55
N LYS A 763 33.27 18.03 17.83
CA LYS A 763 33.12 19.26 18.63
C LYS A 763 34.45 20.02 18.58
N LYS A 764 34.48 21.18 17.90
CA LYS A 764 35.61 22.12 17.97
C LYS A 764 35.73 22.71 19.37
#